data_38a0f1ca8e157fda24e8a612d0ac79fb
#
_entry.id   38a0f1ca8e157fda24e8a612d0ac79fb
#
_cell.length_a   1.000
_cell.length_b   1.000
_cell.length_c   1.000
_cell.angle_alpha   90.00
_cell.angle_beta   90.00
_cell.angle_gamma   90.00
#
_symmetry.space_group_name_H-M   'P 1'
#
loop_
_entity.id
_entity.type
_entity.pdbx_description
1 polymer ?
#
loop_
_entity_poly.entity_id
_entity_poly.type
_entity_poly.pdbx_seq_one_letter_code
_entity_poly.pdbx_strand_id
1 'polypeptide(L)'
;MGTIGTAFCGFNVKFVDMVVRMLKGWCGILLLLIVFMGVKAQNDLGSTFKTQPYVSFSDASGGFPLFGNGSVAPLIVAENDYSGVHRVAAHLQKDLLMVTGQRPELISKDFSGLKSAVIIGTLGQSSLIDGLVTAGKIDVSDVAGRWEVSLIQVVENPLEGIDRALVIVGSDKRGTMFGMFDLSAQIGVSPWYWWADVPVEKQSELYVKAGRYNLGEPKVQYRGIFLNDEEPALGGWVRENFGDFNADFYGHVYELLLRMKGNFLWPAMWGKAHADDDINNAILADEYGIVISYSHHEPMMRAHVEWSRYGEGLWDYTKNKEKLDQFWTEGVARNNGYESFITIGMRGDGDEAMSDDRNIDLLTDIVANQRRIIEEVTEKPAEEVPQVWALYKEVQEYYDMGMRVPDDIMLLYCDDNWGNVRRMPDDKERAREGGLGMYYHFDYVGGPRNYKWINTNPLPKIWEQNKLTYAHGVNKLWVVNVGDLKPMEFPIQFYLDLAWDPDRFEAEDVAKYSEVWARQQFGENYAKEIAGFMDHYGKINGRRKPEMLDWNTFSLLNYREFERVADEYNALAAKAAKVNEQIPDNYRDAYYQLVLYPIERPPTSIISIMPLLKIICMRGRAEAWPIKWPIACAIIMRRIH
;
A
#
# COMPACT_ATOMS: atom_id res chain seq x y z
N MET A 1 42.16 -65.15 -52.06
CA MET A 1 41.19 -66.24 -51.79
C MET A 1 40.35 -65.81 -50.61
N GLY A 2 39.02 -65.76 -50.73
CA GLY A 2 38.13 -65.50 -49.64
C GLY A 2 37.26 -64.23 -49.82
N THR A 3 36.21 -64.36 -50.56
CA THR A 3 35.12 -63.40 -50.77
C THR A 3 34.33 -63.18 -49.48
N ILE A 4 34.13 -61.92 -49.10
CA ILE A 4 33.13 -61.54 -48.03
C ILE A 4 31.97 -60.87 -48.71
N GLY A 5 30.81 -61.50 -48.57
CA GLY A 5 29.57 -61.04 -49.14
C GLY A 5 28.97 -59.84 -48.36
N THR A 6 28.46 -58.92 -49.12
CA THR A 6 27.64 -57.76 -48.66
C THR A 6 26.21 -58.22 -48.36
N ALA A 7 25.78 -58.12 -47.09
CA ALA A 7 24.38 -58.18 -46.70
C ALA A 7 23.81 -56.76 -46.58
N PHE A 8 23.01 -56.32 -47.55
CA PHE A 8 22.17 -55.13 -47.46
C PHE A 8 20.90 -55.49 -46.71
N CYS A 9 20.76 -54.88 -45.55
CA CYS A 9 19.56 -54.97 -44.71
C CYS A 9 18.47 -54.06 -45.29
N GLY A 10 17.38 -54.61 -45.80
CA GLY A 10 16.24 -53.88 -46.30
C GLY A 10 15.51 -53.18 -45.14
N PHE A 11 15.64 -51.88 -45.03
CA PHE A 11 14.85 -51.08 -44.10
C PHE A 11 13.37 -51.09 -44.55
N ASN A 12 12.48 -51.55 -43.68
CA ASN A 12 11.09 -51.74 -43.95
C ASN A 12 10.35 -50.41 -44.08
N VAL A 13 9.94 -50.01 -45.26
CA VAL A 13 9.26 -48.74 -45.60
C VAL A 13 8.01 -48.54 -44.71
N LYS A 14 7.38 -49.61 -44.23
CA LYS A 14 6.24 -49.51 -43.29
C LYS A 14 6.63 -48.99 -41.92
N PHE A 15 7.85 -49.19 -41.46
CA PHE A 15 8.31 -48.65 -40.17
C PHE A 15 8.57 -47.12 -40.25
N VAL A 16 9.10 -46.65 -41.35
CA VAL A 16 9.32 -45.20 -41.59
C VAL A 16 7.98 -44.47 -41.70
N ASP A 17 6.98 -45.03 -42.36
CA ASP A 17 5.64 -44.44 -42.49
C ASP A 17 4.90 -44.40 -41.16
N MET A 18 5.09 -45.40 -40.30
CA MET A 18 4.53 -45.43 -38.95
C MET A 18 5.17 -44.38 -38.04
N VAL A 19 6.50 -44.17 -38.09
CA VAL A 19 7.24 -43.18 -37.33
C VAL A 19 6.84 -41.75 -37.78
N VAL A 20 6.68 -41.52 -39.10
CA VAL A 20 6.26 -40.23 -39.65
C VAL A 20 4.79 -39.93 -39.25
N ARG A 21 3.89 -40.93 -39.19
CA ARG A 21 2.52 -40.73 -38.71
C ARG A 21 2.48 -40.47 -37.20
N MET A 22 3.32 -41.11 -36.38
CA MET A 22 3.48 -40.80 -34.96
C MET A 22 4.03 -39.39 -34.73
N LEU A 23 5.07 -38.98 -35.44
CA LEU A 23 5.63 -37.63 -35.34
C LEU A 23 4.62 -36.54 -35.79
N LYS A 24 3.80 -36.78 -36.83
CA LYS A 24 2.72 -35.86 -37.22
C LYS A 24 1.61 -35.79 -36.16
N GLY A 25 1.27 -36.90 -35.51
CA GLY A 25 0.34 -36.94 -34.39
C GLY A 25 0.85 -36.16 -33.16
N TRP A 26 2.13 -36.32 -32.84
CA TRP A 26 2.75 -35.61 -31.72
C TRP A 26 2.92 -34.12 -32.00
N CYS A 27 3.25 -33.70 -33.23
CA CYS A 27 3.23 -32.28 -33.60
C CYS A 27 1.82 -31.65 -33.50
N GLY A 28 0.76 -32.40 -33.87
CA GLY A 28 -0.61 -31.94 -33.72
C GLY A 28 -1.01 -31.80 -32.25
N ILE A 29 -0.61 -32.74 -31.39
CA ILE A 29 -0.86 -32.69 -29.94
C ILE A 29 -0.02 -31.58 -29.28
N LEU A 30 1.22 -31.36 -29.70
CA LEU A 30 2.07 -30.27 -29.22
C LEU A 30 1.53 -28.88 -29.65
N LEU A 31 1.01 -28.75 -30.89
CA LEU A 31 0.33 -27.52 -31.34
C LEU A 31 -0.99 -27.30 -30.58
N LEU A 32 -1.76 -28.33 -30.31
CA LEU A 32 -2.98 -28.24 -29.48
C LEU A 32 -2.63 -27.88 -28.02
N LEU A 33 -1.56 -28.42 -27.46
CA LEU A 33 -1.07 -28.06 -26.11
C LEU A 33 -0.53 -26.63 -26.06
N ILE A 34 0.14 -26.16 -27.11
CA ILE A 34 0.62 -24.77 -27.21
C ILE A 34 -0.58 -23.80 -27.40
N VAL A 35 -1.59 -24.18 -28.16
CA VAL A 35 -2.84 -23.39 -28.29
C VAL A 35 -3.64 -23.42 -26.98
N PHE A 36 -3.69 -24.54 -26.25
CA PHE A 36 -4.32 -24.60 -24.91
C PHE A 36 -3.51 -23.89 -23.83
N MET A 37 -2.17 -23.82 -23.93
CA MET A 37 -1.35 -23.00 -23.03
C MET A 37 -1.43 -21.51 -23.39
N GLY A 38 -1.62 -21.17 -24.68
CA GLY A 38 -1.79 -19.77 -25.13
C GLY A 38 -3.14 -19.15 -24.77
N VAL A 39 -4.18 -19.95 -24.55
CA VAL A 39 -5.53 -19.47 -24.16
C VAL A 39 -5.69 -19.29 -22.64
N LYS A 40 -4.78 -19.83 -21.82
CA LYS A 40 -4.83 -19.68 -20.37
C LYS A 40 -4.18 -18.38 -19.83
N ALA A 41 -3.44 -17.63 -20.63
CA ALA A 41 -2.71 -16.45 -20.19
C ALA A 41 -3.50 -15.13 -20.29
N GLN A 42 -4.71 -15.13 -20.80
CA GLN A 42 -5.40 -13.89 -21.16
C GLN A 42 -6.42 -13.36 -20.13
N ASN A 43 -6.54 -13.98 -18.94
CA ASN A 43 -7.63 -13.67 -18.00
C ASN A 43 -7.22 -13.38 -16.55
N ASP A 44 -5.96 -13.03 -16.25
CA ASP A 44 -5.53 -12.65 -14.89
C ASP A 44 -5.29 -11.14 -14.71
N LEU A 45 -5.89 -10.32 -15.55
CA LEU A 45 -5.90 -8.87 -15.38
C LEU A 45 -6.78 -8.51 -14.17
N GLY A 46 -6.20 -7.90 -13.16
CA GLY A 46 -6.93 -7.30 -12.05
C GLY A 46 -7.06 -8.12 -10.77
N SER A 47 -6.54 -9.35 -10.68
CA SER A 47 -6.54 -10.05 -9.39
C SER A 47 -5.43 -9.52 -8.47
N THR A 48 -5.77 -9.24 -7.23
CA THR A 48 -4.78 -9.07 -6.17
C THR A 48 -3.98 -10.36 -6.01
N PHE A 49 -2.75 -10.25 -5.52
CA PHE A 49 -1.88 -11.42 -5.34
C PHE A 49 -2.60 -12.55 -4.57
N LYS A 50 -2.62 -13.74 -5.16
CA LYS A 50 -3.29 -14.96 -4.62
C LYS A 50 -4.82 -14.88 -4.41
N THR A 51 -5.53 -13.87 -4.89
CA THR A 51 -6.99 -13.95 -4.97
C THR A 51 -7.42 -14.75 -6.20
N GLN A 52 -8.45 -15.57 -6.05
CA GLN A 52 -8.97 -16.36 -7.17
C GLN A 52 -9.72 -15.43 -8.16
N PRO A 53 -9.34 -15.37 -9.45
CA PRO A 53 -10.06 -14.57 -10.43
C PRO A 53 -11.49 -15.06 -10.61
N TYR A 54 -12.47 -14.21 -10.34
CA TYR A 54 -13.88 -14.54 -10.51
C TYR A 54 -14.57 -13.73 -11.62
N VAL A 55 -13.89 -12.71 -12.19
CA VAL A 55 -14.38 -11.98 -13.37
C VAL A 55 -13.84 -12.64 -14.63
N SER A 56 -14.65 -12.64 -15.69
CA SER A 56 -14.30 -13.04 -17.06
C SER A 56 -14.64 -11.91 -18.02
N PHE A 57 -13.77 -11.67 -18.99
CA PHE A 57 -13.95 -10.68 -20.07
C PHE A 57 -14.56 -11.27 -21.35
N SER A 58 -15.11 -12.47 -21.24
CA SER A 58 -15.87 -13.15 -22.29
C SER A 58 -17.01 -13.92 -21.65
N ASP A 59 -18.05 -14.27 -22.41
CA ASP A 59 -19.18 -15.02 -21.90
C ASP A 59 -18.72 -16.29 -21.19
N ALA A 60 -18.98 -16.35 -19.89
CA ALA A 60 -18.75 -17.51 -19.04
C ALA A 60 -20.10 -18.20 -18.83
N SER A 61 -20.27 -19.41 -19.36
CA SER A 61 -21.48 -20.20 -19.19
C SER A 61 -21.97 -20.21 -17.73
N GLY A 62 -23.16 -19.64 -17.48
CA GLY A 62 -23.74 -19.50 -16.15
C GLY A 62 -23.20 -18.33 -15.31
N GLY A 63 -22.31 -17.47 -15.84
CA GLY A 63 -21.84 -16.25 -15.17
C GLY A 63 -22.92 -15.18 -15.06
N PHE A 64 -22.81 -14.27 -14.09
CA PHE A 64 -23.65 -13.07 -13.98
C PHE A 64 -23.14 -12.01 -14.97
N PRO A 65 -23.97 -11.52 -15.92
CA PRO A 65 -23.54 -10.46 -16.84
C PRO A 65 -23.49 -9.11 -16.10
N LEU A 66 -22.31 -8.71 -15.67
CA LEU A 66 -22.08 -7.38 -15.09
C LEU A 66 -22.14 -6.31 -16.19
N PHE A 67 -21.61 -6.64 -17.37
CA PHE A 67 -21.77 -5.89 -18.60
C PHE A 67 -21.88 -6.88 -19.76
N GLY A 68 -23.03 -6.87 -20.44
CA GLY A 68 -23.28 -7.77 -21.56
C GLY A 68 -24.43 -7.26 -22.42
N ASN A 69 -24.46 -7.66 -23.68
CA ASN A 69 -25.47 -7.20 -24.66
C ASN A 69 -25.59 -5.67 -24.71
N GLY A 70 -24.48 -4.95 -24.49
CA GLY A 70 -24.44 -3.49 -24.53
C GLY A 70 -25.11 -2.80 -23.34
N SER A 71 -25.35 -3.49 -22.22
CA SER A 71 -25.94 -2.92 -21.00
C SER A 71 -25.14 -3.31 -19.76
N VAL A 72 -24.91 -2.35 -18.85
CA VAL A 72 -24.29 -2.57 -17.54
C VAL A 72 -25.38 -2.79 -16.49
N ALA A 73 -25.16 -3.73 -15.57
CA ALA A 73 -26.10 -4.03 -14.50
C ALA A 73 -26.20 -2.84 -13.51
N PRO A 74 -27.42 -2.42 -13.12
CA PRO A 74 -27.61 -1.37 -12.14
C PRO A 74 -27.10 -1.80 -10.76
N LEU A 75 -26.65 -0.82 -9.95
CA LEU A 75 -26.21 -0.99 -8.57
C LEU A 75 -27.34 -0.64 -7.61
N ILE A 76 -27.64 -1.49 -6.66
CA ILE A 76 -28.65 -1.28 -5.63
C ILE A 76 -27.98 -1.22 -4.26
N VAL A 77 -28.19 -0.10 -3.54
CA VAL A 77 -27.76 0.09 -2.15
C VAL A 77 -28.97 0.54 -1.35
N ALA A 78 -29.32 -0.16 -0.27
CA ALA A 78 -30.44 0.25 0.58
C ALA A 78 -30.21 1.64 1.17
N GLU A 79 -31.26 2.47 1.22
CA GLU A 79 -31.17 3.85 1.73
C GLU A 79 -30.65 3.95 3.17
N ASN A 80 -30.91 2.93 3.96
CA ASN A 80 -30.50 2.86 5.37
C ASN A 80 -29.08 2.29 5.59
N ASP A 81 -28.32 2.00 4.54
CA ASP A 81 -26.91 1.59 4.71
C ASP A 81 -26.01 2.80 5.06
N TYR A 82 -24.78 2.54 5.48
CA TYR A 82 -23.81 3.57 5.86
C TYR A 82 -23.52 4.56 4.72
N SER A 83 -23.36 5.85 5.04
CA SER A 83 -23.00 6.89 4.07
C SER A 83 -21.74 6.56 3.26
N GLY A 84 -20.75 5.96 3.91
CA GLY A 84 -19.53 5.51 3.24
C GLY A 84 -19.76 4.38 2.23
N VAL A 85 -20.72 3.48 2.48
CA VAL A 85 -21.09 2.44 1.51
C VAL A 85 -21.71 3.06 0.26
N HIS A 86 -22.58 4.06 0.41
CA HIS A 86 -23.12 4.82 -0.73
C HIS A 86 -22.03 5.55 -1.50
N ARG A 87 -21.05 6.12 -0.79
CA ARG A 87 -19.90 6.83 -1.39
C ARG A 87 -19.03 5.89 -2.20
N VAL A 88 -18.70 4.71 -1.66
CA VAL A 88 -17.89 3.70 -2.38
C VAL A 88 -18.67 3.05 -3.53
N ALA A 89 -20.00 2.92 -3.42
CA ALA A 89 -20.83 2.50 -4.54
C ALA A 89 -20.78 3.50 -5.71
N ALA A 90 -20.66 4.80 -5.42
CA ALA A 90 -20.41 5.80 -6.48
C ALA A 90 -19.01 5.69 -7.11
N HIS A 91 -17.98 5.26 -6.35
CA HIS A 91 -16.68 4.90 -6.93
C HIS A 91 -16.79 3.67 -7.84
N LEU A 92 -17.47 2.60 -7.42
CA LEU A 92 -17.72 1.44 -8.28
C LEU A 92 -18.51 1.80 -9.55
N GLN A 93 -19.48 2.72 -9.44
CA GLN A 93 -20.22 3.26 -10.58
C GLN A 93 -19.28 3.95 -11.58
N LYS A 94 -18.32 4.75 -11.09
CA LYS A 94 -17.28 5.40 -11.89
C LYS A 94 -16.34 4.38 -12.54
N ASP A 95 -15.93 3.37 -11.80
CA ASP A 95 -15.06 2.30 -12.28
C ASP A 95 -15.70 1.52 -13.43
N LEU A 96 -16.98 1.15 -13.28
CA LEU A 96 -17.74 0.51 -14.34
C LEU A 96 -17.89 1.41 -15.57
N LEU A 97 -18.10 2.72 -15.38
CA LEU A 97 -18.09 3.67 -16.49
C LEU A 97 -16.75 3.70 -17.24
N MET A 98 -15.64 3.71 -16.50
CA MET A 98 -14.31 3.71 -17.11
C MET A 98 -14.05 2.43 -17.91
N VAL A 99 -14.42 1.26 -17.38
CA VAL A 99 -14.20 -0.04 -18.00
C VAL A 99 -15.16 -0.32 -19.17
N THR A 100 -16.45 0.03 -19.04
CA THR A 100 -17.49 -0.34 -20.03
C THR A 100 -17.85 0.79 -21.00
N GLY A 101 -17.52 2.02 -20.64
CA GLY A 101 -18.02 3.21 -21.34
C GLY A 101 -19.48 3.56 -21.00
N GLN A 102 -20.13 2.83 -20.09
CA GLN A 102 -21.51 3.06 -19.68
C GLN A 102 -21.60 3.22 -18.16
N ARG A 103 -22.36 4.20 -17.71
CA ARG A 103 -22.60 4.45 -16.30
C ARG A 103 -23.79 3.61 -15.84
N PRO A 104 -23.61 2.66 -14.87
CA PRO A 104 -24.76 1.96 -14.28
C PRO A 104 -25.63 2.93 -13.50
N GLU A 105 -26.93 2.66 -13.40
CA GLU A 105 -27.78 3.36 -12.46
C GLU A 105 -27.40 2.98 -11.01
N LEU A 106 -27.41 3.93 -10.09
CA LEU A 106 -27.26 3.70 -8.66
C LEU A 106 -28.62 3.98 -7.99
N ILE A 107 -29.27 2.93 -7.47
CA ILE A 107 -30.66 2.92 -7.05
C ILE A 107 -30.74 2.61 -5.56
N SER A 108 -31.53 3.39 -4.82
CA SER A 108 -31.77 3.13 -3.39
C SER A 108 -33.24 2.78 -3.08
N LYS A 109 -34.13 3.05 -4.04
CA LYS A 109 -35.59 2.84 -3.93
C LYS A 109 -36.15 2.42 -5.29
N ASP A 110 -37.28 1.73 -5.26
CA ASP A 110 -38.02 1.30 -6.45
C ASP A 110 -37.18 0.48 -7.46
N PHE A 111 -37.16 -0.82 -7.24
CA PHE A 111 -36.46 -1.79 -8.08
C PHE A 111 -37.38 -2.40 -9.15
N SER A 112 -38.57 -1.84 -9.36
CA SER A 112 -39.55 -2.37 -10.29
C SER A 112 -39.03 -2.38 -11.75
N GLY A 113 -39.24 -3.48 -12.43
CA GLY A 113 -38.82 -3.64 -13.83
C GLY A 113 -37.38 -4.10 -14.05
N LEU A 114 -36.57 -4.22 -13.01
CA LEU A 114 -35.21 -4.77 -13.13
C LEU A 114 -35.25 -6.29 -13.24
N LYS A 115 -34.47 -6.85 -14.18
CA LYS A 115 -34.29 -8.29 -14.34
C LYS A 115 -33.01 -8.80 -13.70
N SER A 116 -31.99 -7.93 -13.62
CA SER A 116 -30.70 -8.23 -13.00
C SER A 116 -30.15 -6.97 -12.33
N ALA A 117 -29.36 -7.15 -11.24
CA ALA A 117 -28.73 -6.04 -10.53
C ALA A 117 -27.51 -6.51 -9.73
N VAL A 118 -26.67 -5.56 -9.32
CA VAL A 118 -25.68 -5.76 -8.25
C VAL A 118 -26.29 -5.22 -6.95
N ILE A 119 -26.54 -6.11 -5.97
CA ILE A 119 -27.10 -5.73 -4.68
C ILE A 119 -25.96 -5.64 -3.67
N ILE A 120 -25.79 -4.48 -3.06
CA ILE A 120 -24.68 -4.16 -2.17
C ILE A 120 -25.23 -3.79 -0.80
N GLY A 121 -24.59 -4.29 0.28
CA GLY A 121 -24.98 -3.82 1.62
C GLY A 121 -24.25 -4.50 2.76
N THR A 122 -24.48 -3.94 3.95
CA THR A 122 -23.84 -4.32 5.21
C THR A 122 -24.81 -5.11 6.08
N LEU A 123 -24.36 -6.22 6.66
CA LEU A 123 -25.14 -7.02 7.61
C LEU A 123 -25.57 -6.19 8.82
N GLY A 124 -26.85 -6.33 9.21
CA GLY A 124 -27.43 -5.62 10.34
C GLY A 124 -27.70 -4.13 10.10
N GLN A 125 -27.32 -3.61 8.92
CA GLN A 125 -27.58 -2.22 8.54
C GLN A 125 -28.44 -2.14 7.26
N SER A 126 -28.15 -2.95 6.26
CA SER A 126 -28.89 -2.98 5.00
C SER A 126 -30.13 -3.84 5.11
N SER A 127 -31.31 -3.24 5.07
CA SER A 127 -32.59 -3.98 5.07
C SER A 127 -32.75 -4.97 3.92
N LEU A 128 -32.12 -4.69 2.78
CA LEU A 128 -32.11 -5.61 1.63
C LEU A 128 -31.28 -6.86 1.92
N ILE A 129 -30.09 -6.69 2.46
CA ILE A 129 -29.21 -7.82 2.81
C ILE A 129 -29.83 -8.67 3.92
N ASP A 130 -30.34 -8.04 4.99
CA ASP A 130 -30.99 -8.75 6.10
C ASP A 130 -32.23 -9.53 5.62
N GLY A 131 -32.97 -8.97 4.65
CA GLY A 131 -34.06 -9.65 3.97
C GLY A 131 -33.62 -10.88 3.21
N LEU A 132 -32.50 -10.82 2.45
CA LEU A 132 -31.93 -11.97 1.74
C LEU A 132 -31.46 -13.07 2.69
N VAL A 133 -30.85 -12.71 3.81
CA VAL A 133 -30.43 -13.66 4.86
C VAL A 133 -31.64 -14.35 5.48
N THR A 134 -32.65 -13.55 5.89
CA THR A 134 -33.89 -14.06 6.50
C THR A 134 -34.65 -14.99 5.56
N ALA A 135 -34.66 -14.68 4.26
CA ALA A 135 -35.28 -15.52 3.24
C ALA A 135 -34.44 -16.77 2.86
N GLY A 136 -33.27 -16.98 3.48
CA GLY A 136 -32.36 -18.09 3.18
C GLY A 136 -31.76 -18.05 1.77
N LYS A 137 -31.67 -16.87 1.15
CA LYS A 137 -31.11 -16.67 -0.20
C LYS A 137 -29.58 -16.62 -0.18
N ILE A 138 -28.98 -16.19 0.91
CA ILE A 138 -27.54 -16.15 1.14
C ILE A 138 -27.22 -16.72 2.52
N ASP A 139 -26.11 -17.47 2.60
CA ASP A 139 -25.52 -17.92 3.86
C ASP A 139 -24.37 -16.97 4.23
N VAL A 140 -24.45 -16.39 5.42
CA VAL A 140 -23.48 -15.42 5.94
C VAL A 140 -22.77 -15.92 7.21
N SER A 141 -22.82 -17.23 7.49
CA SER A 141 -22.24 -17.83 8.69
C SER A 141 -20.73 -17.63 8.84
N ASP A 142 -20.01 -17.47 7.72
CA ASP A 142 -18.57 -17.19 7.66
C ASP A 142 -18.24 -15.69 7.50
N VAL A 143 -19.26 -14.82 7.58
CA VAL A 143 -19.14 -13.35 7.45
C VAL A 143 -19.60 -12.67 8.73
N ALA A 144 -20.74 -13.05 9.26
CA ALA A 144 -21.37 -12.40 10.42
C ALA A 144 -20.46 -12.41 11.66
N GLY A 145 -20.32 -11.22 12.29
CA GLY A 145 -19.52 -11.03 13.50
C GLY A 145 -18.01 -11.10 13.29
N ARG A 146 -17.54 -11.15 12.06
CA ARG A 146 -16.11 -11.08 11.73
C ARG A 146 -15.69 -9.65 11.38
N TRP A 147 -14.39 -9.39 11.46
CA TRP A 147 -13.81 -8.10 11.16
C TRP A 147 -13.53 -7.93 9.66
N GLU A 148 -14.16 -6.94 9.03
CA GLU A 148 -13.90 -6.51 7.65
C GLU A 148 -14.01 -7.62 6.57
N VAL A 149 -14.88 -8.59 6.79
CA VAL A 149 -15.08 -9.68 5.83
C VAL A 149 -16.12 -9.29 4.79
N SER A 150 -15.86 -9.65 3.53
CA SER A 150 -16.81 -9.50 2.43
C SER A 150 -17.14 -10.84 1.78
N LEU A 151 -18.38 -10.95 1.30
CA LEU A 151 -18.87 -12.02 0.48
C LEU A 151 -19.38 -11.47 -0.84
N ILE A 152 -18.94 -12.07 -1.95
CA ILE A 152 -19.44 -11.78 -3.31
C ILE A 152 -20.03 -13.08 -3.85
N GLN A 153 -21.32 -13.07 -4.22
CA GLN A 153 -22.03 -14.26 -4.65
C GLN A 153 -23.09 -13.95 -5.70
N VAL A 154 -23.23 -14.82 -6.71
CA VAL A 154 -24.38 -14.77 -7.64
C VAL A 154 -25.57 -15.48 -6.99
N VAL A 155 -26.72 -14.84 -6.98
CA VAL A 155 -27.96 -15.32 -6.35
C VAL A 155 -29.10 -15.31 -7.36
N GLU A 156 -29.80 -16.44 -7.48
CA GLU A 156 -30.98 -16.59 -8.32
C GLU A 156 -32.24 -16.16 -7.56
N ASN A 157 -33.11 -15.38 -8.21
CA ASN A 157 -34.36 -14.85 -7.65
C ASN A 157 -34.18 -14.22 -6.27
N PRO A 158 -33.26 -13.22 -6.13
CA PRO A 158 -32.96 -12.60 -4.84
C PRO A 158 -34.16 -11.82 -4.28
N LEU A 159 -34.85 -11.06 -5.12
CA LEU A 159 -36.00 -10.24 -4.78
C LEU A 159 -37.11 -10.45 -5.82
N GLU A 160 -38.35 -10.11 -5.45
CA GLU A 160 -39.50 -10.16 -6.38
C GLU A 160 -39.23 -9.29 -7.62
N GLY A 161 -39.34 -9.89 -8.82
CA GLY A 161 -39.10 -9.21 -10.09
C GLY A 161 -37.64 -9.21 -10.56
N ILE A 162 -36.66 -9.53 -9.72
CA ILE A 162 -35.25 -9.67 -10.11
C ILE A 162 -34.91 -11.16 -10.26
N ASP A 163 -34.65 -11.58 -11.48
CA ASP A 163 -34.38 -12.98 -11.80
C ASP A 163 -32.99 -13.43 -11.29
N ARG A 164 -32.01 -12.50 -11.28
CA ARG A 164 -30.63 -12.80 -10.87
C ARG A 164 -29.88 -11.58 -10.36
N ALA A 165 -29.08 -11.73 -9.33
CA ALA A 165 -28.22 -10.65 -8.83
C ALA A 165 -26.80 -11.12 -8.49
N LEU A 166 -25.82 -10.21 -8.64
CA LEU A 166 -24.56 -10.26 -7.94
C LEU A 166 -24.76 -9.58 -6.58
N VAL A 167 -24.56 -10.31 -5.48
CA VAL A 167 -24.72 -9.78 -4.13
C VAL A 167 -23.35 -9.56 -3.51
N ILE A 168 -23.08 -8.35 -3.02
CA ILE A 168 -21.87 -7.97 -2.27
C ILE A 168 -22.29 -7.65 -0.84
N VAL A 169 -21.82 -8.46 0.12
CA VAL A 169 -22.19 -8.35 1.54
C VAL A 169 -20.95 -8.14 2.38
N GLY A 170 -20.95 -7.13 3.24
CA GLY A 170 -19.93 -6.94 4.26
C GLY A 170 -20.40 -7.32 5.66
N SER A 171 -19.50 -7.83 6.50
CA SER A 171 -19.72 -8.03 7.93
C SER A 171 -19.91 -6.70 8.67
N ASP A 172 -19.31 -5.65 8.16
CA ASP A 172 -19.31 -4.27 8.64
C ASP A 172 -19.16 -3.28 7.47
N LYS A 173 -19.13 -1.95 7.75
CA LYS A 173 -19.03 -0.92 6.70
C LYS A 173 -17.79 -1.14 5.81
N ARG A 174 -16.62 -1.49 6.38
CA ARG A 174 -15.38 -1.70 5.64
C ARG A 174 -15.39 -3.00 4.83
N GLY A 175 -15.92 -4.07 5.39
CA GLY A 175 -16.11 -5.32 4.64
C GLY A 175 -16.91 -5.10 3.36
N THR A 176 -18.00 -4.32 3.42
CA THR A 176 -18.81 -3.96 2.25
C THR A 176 -18.00 -3.15 1.23
N MET A 177 -17.25 -2.14 1.69
CA MET A 177 -16.39 -1.31 0.84
C MET A 177 -15.27 -2.11 0.18
N PHE A 178 -14.62 -3.00 0.92
CA PHE A 178 -13.58 -3.87 0.39
C PHE A 178 -14.11 -4.86 -0.65
N GLY A 179 -15.33 -5.37 -0.48
CA GLY A 179 -15.98 -6.18 -1.50
C GLY A 179 -16.21 -5.42 -2.82
N MET A 180 -16.63 -4.17 -2.75
CA MET A 180 -16.80 -3.31 -3.93
C MET A 180 -15.45 -3.03 -4.61
N PHE A 181 -14.41 -2.66 -3.84
CA PHE A 181 -13.09 -2.39 -4.41
C PHE A 181 -12.36 -3.65 -4.88
N ASP A 182 -12.69 -4.82 -4.33
CA ASP A 182 -12.20 -6.08 -4.88
C ASP A 182 -12.81 -6.34 -6.27
N LEU A 183 -14.11 -6.09 -6.44
CA LEU A 183 -14.73 -6.14 -7.77
C LEU A 183 -14.08 -5.12 -8.73
N SER A 184 -13.82 -3.89 -8.27
CA SER A 184 -13.11 -2.88 -9.06
C SER A 184 -11.73 -3.37 -9.53
N ALA A 185 -10.96 -4.01 -8.66
CA ALA A 185 -9.66 -4.59 -9.02
C ALA A 185 -9.82 -5.75 -10.02
N GLN A 186 -10.82 -6.61 -9.84
CA GLN A 186 -11.09 -7.75 -10.73
C GLN A 186 -11.54 -7.34 -12.13
N ILE A 187 -12.20 -6.19 -12.28
CA ILE A 187 -12.57 -5.64 -13.60
C ILE A 187 -11.43 -4.83 -14.25
N GLY A 188 -10.26 -4.74 -13.62
CA GLY A 188 -9.06 -4.13 -14.19
C GLY A 188 -8.78 -2.68 -13.78
N VAL A 189 -9.41 -2.16 -12.72
CA VAL A 189 -9.10 -0.81 -12.21
C VAL A 189 -7.98 -0.90 -11.17
N SER A 190 -6.82 -0.36 -11.51
CA SER A 190 -5.68 -0.25 -10.60
C SER A 190 -5.98 0.72 -9.44
N PRO A 191 -5.50 0.48 -8.20
CA PRO A 191 -5.54 1.49 -7.15
C PRO A 191 -4.82 2.78 -7.54
N TRP A 192 -3.86 2.71 -8.44
CA TRP A 192 -3.03 3.82 -8.92
C TRP A 192 -3.60 4.55 -10.15
N TYR A 193 -4.84 4.22 -10.59
CA TYR A 193 -5.44 4.80 -11.79
C TYR A 193 -5.46 6.32 -11.77
N TRP A 194 -5.71 6.91 -10.60
CA TRP A 194 -5.78 8.36 -10.42
C TRP A 194 -4.43 8.96 -10.01
N TRP A 195 -3.71 8.29 -9.09
CA TRP A 195 -2.46 8.81 -8.51
C TRP A 195 -1.26 8.71 -9.46
N ALA A 196 -1.25 7.74 -10.35
CA ALA A 196 -0.13 7.48 -11.25
C ALA A 196 -0.56 7.28 -12.70
N ASP A 197 -1.74 7.79 -13.08
CA ASP A 197 -2.27 7.78 -14.45
C ASP A 197 -2.30 6.38 -15.10
N VAL A 198 -2.46 5.33 -14.28
CA VAL A 198 -2.57 3.96 -14.81
C VAL A 198 -3.85 3.85 -15.62
N PRO A 199 -3.76 3.55 -16.93
CA PRO A 199 -4.93 3.53 -17.78
C PRO A 199 -5.89 2.39 -17.43
N VAL A 200 -7.19 2.65 -17.53
CA VAL A 200 -8.23 1.65 -17.41
C VAL A 200 -8.62 1.17 -18.80
N GLU A 201 -8.40 -0.12 -19.08
CA GLU A 201 -8.73 -0.70 -20.37
C GLU A 201 -10.23 -0.93 -20.53
N LYS A 202 -10.78 -0.54 -21.68
CA LYS A 202 -12.18 -0.77 -21.99
C LYS A 202 -12.44 -2.23 -22.35
N GLN A 203 -13.52 -2.78 -21.81
CA GLN A 203 -13.98 -4.13 -22.06
C GLN A 203 -15.32 -4.10 -22.81
N SER A 204 -15.51 -5.05 -23.71
CA SER A 204 -16.77 -5.23 -24.43
C SER A 204 -17.80 -6.06 -23.66
N GLU A 205 -17.32 -6.89 -22.72
CA GLU A 205 -18.12 -7.79 -21.90
C GLU A 205 -17.46 -8.00 -20.54
N LEU A 206 -18.28 -8.16 -19.50
CA LEU A 206 -17.85 -8.48 -18.13
C LEU A 206 -18.83 -9.49 -17.51
N TYR A 207 -18.34 -10.62 -17.08
CA TYR A 207 -19.14 -11.65 -16.39
C TYR A 207 -18.49 -11.98 -15.05
N VAL A 208 -19.31 -12.10 -14.01
CA VAL A 208 -18.88 -12.67 -12.73
C VAL A 208 -19.23 -14.17 -12.76
N LYS A 209 -18.23 -15.03 -12.62
CA LYS A 209 -18.40 -16.48 -12.59
C LYS A 209 -19.35 -16.88 -11.47
N ALA A 210 -20.21 -17.87 -11.70
CA ALA A 210 -21.04 -18.43 -10.65
C ALA A 210 -20.14 -19.01 -9.54
N GLY A 211 -20.42 -18.64 -8.29
CA GLY A 211 -19.61 -19.06 -7.15
C GLY A 211 -19.86 -18.20 -5.92
N ARG A 212 -19.09 -18.48 -4.88
CA ARG A 212 -19.07 -17.78 -3.62
C ARG A 212 -17.63 -17.37 -3.33
N TYR A 213 -17.38 -16.08 -3.22
CA TYR A 213 -16.06 -15.49 -3.08
C TYR A 213 -16.00 -14.70 -1.77
N ASN A 214 -15.14 -15.15 -0.87
CA ASN A 214 -14.94 -14.52 0.43
C ASN A 214 -13.45 -14.15 0.54
N LEU A 215 -13.16 -12.88 0.80
CA LEU A 215 -11.79 -12.38 0.96
C LEU A 215 -11.12 -12.87 2.24
N GLY A 216 -11.91 -13.34 3.21
CA GLY A 216 -11.46 -13.68 4.55
C GLY A 216 -11.23 -12.45 5.42
N GLU A 217 -10.98 -12.71 6.70
CA GLU A 217 -10.69 -11.70 7.69
C GLU A 217 -9.21 -11.30 7.61
N PRO A 218 -8.89 -9.98 7.62
CA PRO A 218 -7.49 -9.54 7.59
C PRO A 218 -6.73 -10.01 8.84
N LYS A 219 -5.48 -10.37 8.64
CA LYS A 219 -4.62 -10.90 9.72
C LYS A 219 -4.01 -9.79 10.58
N VAL A 220 -3.77 -8.62 10.01
CA VAL A 220 -3.43 -7.41 10.75
C VAL A 220 -4.68 -6.55 10.81
N GLN A 221 -5.15 -6.21 12.01
CA GLN A 221 -6.45 -5.57 12.21
C GLN A 221 -6.51 -4.15 11.64
N TYR A 222 -5.50 -3.32 11.89
CA TYR A 222 -5.37 -1.97 11.36
C TYR A 222 -4.13 -1.88 10.47
N ARG A 223 -4.29 -1.31 9.28
CA ARG A 223 -3.27 -1.31 8.22
C ARG A 223 -3.26 0.03 7.53
N GLY A 224 -2.13 0.72 7.52
CA GLY A 224 -2.13 2.05 6.94
C GLY A 224 -0.76 2.66 6.73
N ILE A 225 -0.79 3.93 6.40
CA ILE A 225 0.39 4.73 6.08
C ILE A 225 0.49 5.96 6.98
N PHE A 226 1.67 6.54 7.02
CA PHE A 226 1.95 7.83 7.62
C PHE A 226 2.53 8.78 6.55
N LEU A 227 1.84 9.90 6.30
CA LEU A 227 2.34 11.00 5.47
C LEU A 227 3.22 11.90 6.32
N ASN A 228 4.54 11.76 6.22
CA ASN A 228 5.49 12.39 7.13
C ASN A 228 6.28 13.52 6.50
N ASP A 229 6.67 13.42 5.24
CA ASP A 229 7.48 14.44 4.57
C ASP A 229 6.76 14.98 3.32
N GLU A 230 5.77 15.80 3.58
CA GLU A 230 4.89 16.35 2.55
C GLU A 230 5.46 17.60 1.81
N GLU A 231 6.60 18.15 2.27
CA GLU A 231 7.21 19.33 1.64
C GLU A 231 8.60 19.01 1.04
N PRO A 232 8.93 19.55 -0.11
CA PRO A 232 8.12 20.44 -0.97
C PRO A 232 7.28 19.69 -2.01
N ALA A 233 7.39 18.33 -2.14
CA ALA A 233 6.84 17.59 -3.25
C ALA A 233 5.30 17.46 -3.14
N LEU A 234 4.80 16.73 -2.16
CA LEU A 234 3.36 16.54 -1.99
C LEU A 234 2.65 17.85 -1.67
N GLY A 235 3.19 18.65 -0.73
CA GLY A 235 2.57 19.92 -0.34
C GLY A 235 2.51 20.94 -1.46
N GLY A 236 3.55 21.05 -2.30
CA GLY A 236 3.52 21.87 -3.49
C GLY A 236 2.45 21.46 -4.48
N TRP A 237 2.35 20.16 -4.76
CA TRP A 237 1.35 19.59 -5.64
C TRP A 237 -0.08 19.74 -5.08
N VAL A 238 -0.28 19.50 -3.78
CA VAL A 238 -1.58 19.66 -3.11
C VAL A 238 -2.07 21.11 -3.19
N ARG A 239 -1.20 22.08 -2.91
CA ARG A 239 -1.56 23.51 -3.03
C ARG A 239 -1.96 23.91 -4.45
N GLU A 240 -1.28 23.38 -5.46
CA GLU A 240 -1.62 23.67 -6.86
C GLU A 240 -2.97 23.06 -7.28
N ASN A 241 -3.29 21.86 -6.82
CA ASN A 241 -4.46 21.11 -7.29
C ASN A 241 -5.69 21.25 -6.38
N PHE A 242 -5.53 21.47 -5.07
CA PHE A 242 -6.60 21.50 -4.07
C PHE A 242 -6.61 22.78 -3.22
N GLY A 243 -5.59 23.62 -3.33
CA GLY A 243 -5.41 24.79 -2.49
C GLY A 243 -4.75 24.48 -1.14
N ASP A 244 -5.17 23.45 -0.44
CA ASP A 244 -4.53 22.94 0.80
C ASP A 244 -4.91 21.46 1.05
N PHE A 245 -4.40 20.88 2.15
CA PHE A 245 -4.71 19.51 2.62
C PHE A 245 -6.13 19.44 3.22
N ASN A 246 -7.12 19.61 2.37
CA ASN A 246 -8.54 19.64 2.70
C ASN A 246 -9.24 18.31 2.39
N ALA A 247 -10.56 18.25 2.59
CA ALA A 247 -11.36 17.04 2.39
C ALA A 247 -11.35 16.55 0.93
N ASP A 248 -11.19 17.42 -0.06
CA ASP A 248 -11.08 17.02 -1.46
C ASP A 248 -9.79 16.24 -1.70
N PHE A 249 -8.67 16.69 -1.14
CA PHE A 249 -7.40 15.96 -1.19
C PHE A 249 -7.48 14.63 -0.41
N TYR A 250 -7.90 14.68 0.86
CA TYR A 250 -7.94 13.46 1.68
C TYR A 250 -8.95 12.43 1.18
N GLY A 251 -10.01 12.85 0.49
CA GLY A 251 -10.93 11.93 -0.17
C GLY A 251 -10.22 10.99 -1.16
N HIS A 252 -9.24 11.49 -1.91
CA HIS A 252 -8.41 10.66 -2.80
C HIS A 252 -7.43 9.76 -2.03
N VAL A 253 -6.93 10.21 -0.87
CA VAL A 253 -6.07 9.38 0.00
C VAL A 253 -6.89 8.22 0.61
N TYR A 254 -8.09 8.50 1.11
CA TYR A 254 -8.96 7.49 1.70
C TYR A 254 -9.43 6.46 0.67
N GLU A 255 -9.82 6.91 -0.53
CA GLU A 255 -10.11 6.02 -1.66
C GLU A 255 -8.92 5.09 -1.97
N LEU A 256 -7.71 5.64 -2.08
CA LEU A 256 -6.49 4.88 -2.35
C LEU A 256 -6.25 3.80 -1.29
N LEU A 257 -6.33 4.18 0.00
CA LEU A 257 -6.16 3.24 1.12
C LEU A 257 -7.16 2.09 1.04
N LEU A 258 -8.46 2.38 0.84
CA LEU A 258 -9.49 1.35 0.74
C LEU A 258 -9.30 0.44 -0.48
N ARG A 259 -8.87 0.97 -1.63
CA ARG A 259 -8.56 0.16 -2.82
C ARG A 259 -7.43 -0.84 -2.54
N MET A 260 -6.49 -0.50 -1.67
CA MET A 260 -5.42 -1.38 -1.20
C MET A 260 -5.77 -2.11 0.12
N LYS A 261 -7.04 -2.09 0.54
CA LYS A 261 -7.54 -2.72 1.79
C LYS A 261 -6.87 -2.18 3.07
N GLY A 262 -6.39 -0.94 3.03
CA GLY A 262 -5.98 -0.16 4.19
C GLY A 262 -7.18 0.45 4.91
N ASN A 263 -7.04 0.70 6.21
CA ASN A 263 -8.11 1.25 7.06
C ASN A 263 -7.58 2.25 8.10
N PHE A 264 -6.30 2.66 8.02
CA PHE A 264 -5.66 3.49 9.02
C PHE A 264 -4.78 4.57 8.38
N LEU A 265 -4.74 5.77 8.98
CA LEU A 265 -3.90 6.87 8.51
C LEU A 265 -3.34 7.67 9.68
N TRP A 266 -2.02 7.93 9.64
CA TRP A 266 -1.40 9.10 10.25
C TRP A 266 -1.31 10.18 9.18
N PRO A 267 -2.06 11.30 9.31
CA PRO A 267 -2.12 12.34 8.28
C PRO A 267 -0.86 13.18 8.20
N ALA A 268 -0.78 14.05 7.19
CA ALA A 268 0.28 15.04 7.03
C ALA A 268 0.38 15.95 8.26
N MET A 269 1.61 16.25 8.69
CA MET A 269 1.87 16.88 9.99
C MET A 269 2.76 18.13 9.96
N TRP A 270 3.80 18.18 9.14
CA TRP A 270 4.73 19.30 9.11
C TRP A 270 4.08 20.58 8.57
N GLY A 271 3.63 21.43 9.50
CA GLY A 271 2.86 22.63 9.16
C GLY A 271 1.39 22.40 8.83
N LYS A 272 0.91 21.14 8.95
CA LYS A 272 -0.48 20.72 8.68
C LYS A 272 -1.14 20.17 9.93
N ALA A 273 -2.44 20.35 10.02
CA ALA A 273 -3.24 19.89 11.15
C ALA A 273 -4.59 19.36 10.64
N HIS A 274 -4.66 18.07 10.39
CA HIS A 274 -5.73 17.36 9.70
C HIS A 274 -7.16 17.84 10.06
N ALA A 275 -7.55 17.77 11.33
CA ALA A 275 -8.90 18.16 11.76
C ALA A 275 -9.02 19.67 12.10
N ASP A 276 -7.89 20.37 12.28
CA ASP A 276 -7.88 21.82 12.56
C ASP A 276 -7.92 22.65 11.27
N ASP A 277 -7.17 22.22 10.24
CA ASP A 277 -7.17 22.89 8.94
C ASP A 277 -8.52 22.74 8.23
N ASP A 278 -9.17 21.55 8.31
CA ASP A 278 -10.51 21.28 7.79
C ASP A 278 -11.17 20.14 8.58
N ILE A 279 -12.20 20.44 9.35
CA ILE A 279 -12.95 19.43 10.12
C ILE A 279 -13.59 18.37 9.21
N ASN A 280 -13.88 18.69 7.95
CA ASN A 280 -14.42 17.72 7.00
C ASN A 280 -13.43 16.59 6.69
N ASN A 281 -12.14 16.79 6.93
CA ASN A 281 -11.15 15.71 6.85
C ASN A 281 -11.48 14.57 7.81
N ALA A 282 -11.80 14.88 9.07
CA ALA A 282 -12.17 13.88 10.09
C ALA A 282 -13.55 13.26 9.82
N ILE A 283 -14.53 14.06 9.43
CA ILE A 283 -15.88 13.59 9.06
C ILE A 283 -15.79 12.62 7.89
N LEU A 284 -15.05 12.97 6.85
CA LEU A 284 -14.89 12.16 5.65
C LEU A 284 -14.10 10.88 5.94
N ALA A 285 -13.08 10.93 6.80
CA ALA A 285 -12.35 9.75 7.24
C ALA A 285 -13.28 8.73 7.91
N ASP A 286 -14.13 9.17 8.83
CA ASP A 286 -15.09 8.30 9.50
C ASP A 286 -16.11 7.71 8.53
N GLU A 287 -16.62 8.49 7.57
CA GLU A 287 -17.51 7.99 6.51
C GLU A 287 -16.83 6.88 5.69
N TYR A 288 -15.58 7.08 5.25
CA TYR A 288 -14.79 6.07 4.54
C TYR A 288 -14.33 4.92 5.45
N GLY A 289 -14.55 5.01 6.77
CA GLY A 289 -14.07 4.00 7.71
C GLY A 289 -12.54 3.98 7.86
N ILE A 290 -11.88 5.10 7.61
CA ILE A 290 -10.45 5.26 7.87
C ILE A 290 -10.26 5.72 9.30
N VAL A 291 -9.56 4.90 10.08
CA VAL A 291 -9.21 5.19 11.47
C VAL A 291 -8.08 6.21 11.50
N ILE A 292 -8.32 7.35 12.10
CA ILE A 292 -7.32 8.40 12.23
C ILE A 292 -6.59 8.27 13.57
N SER A 293 -5.28 8.44 13.53
CA SER A 293 -4.45 8.69 14.71
C SER A 293 -3.41 9.75 14.34
N TYR A 294 -2.73 10.29 15.33
CA TYR A 294 -1.64 11.23 15.10
C TYR A 294 -0.31 10.56 15.47
N SER A 295 0.78 11.06 14.95
CA SER A 295 2.07 10.41 15.05
C SER A 295 2.59 10.32 16.50
N HIS A 296 3.68 9.61 16.68
CA HIS A 296 4.28 9.27 17.98
C HIS A 296 4.67 10.48 18.87
N HIS A 297 4.78 11.68 18.32
CA HIS A 297 5.08 12.92 19.06
C HIS A 297 3.93 13.93 19.06
N GLU A 298 2.77 13.55 18.56
CA GLU A 298 1.55 14.36 18.44
C GLU A 298 0.43 13.78 19.30
N PRO A 299 0.53 13.86 20.64
CA PRO A 299 -0.42 13.21 21.52
C PRO A 299 -1.79 13.90 21.54
N MET A 300 -2.78 13.13 22.00
CA MET A 300 -4.12 13.63 22.33
C MET A 300 -4.86 14.26 21.15
N MET A 301 -4.69 13.68 19.95
CA MET A 301 -5.36 14.13 18.72
C MET A 301 -5.04 15.57 18.32
N ARG A 302 -3.83 16.04 18.66
CA ARG A 302 -3.32 17.37 18.29
C ARG A 302 -2.12 17.25 17.37
N ALA A 303 -2.18 17.87 16.20
CA ALA A 303 -1.01 18.07 15.38
C ALA A 303 -0.02 19.04 16.07
N HIS A 304 1.27 18.77 15.94
CA HIS A 304 2.29 19.58 16.64
C HIS A 304 2.23 21.06 16.27
N VAL A 305 1.94 21.38 15.01
CA VAL A 305 1.78 22.76 14.52
C VAL A 305 0.68 23.52 15.25
N GLU A 306 -0.33 22.86 15.77
CA GLU A 306 -1.41 23.53 16.53
C GLU A 306 -0.90 24.18 17.81
N TRP A 307 0.19 23.66 18.42
CA TRP A 307 0.82 24.32 19.55
C TRP A 307 1.39 25.70 19.17
N SER A 308 1.95 25.82 17.98
CA SER A 308 2.42 27.13 17.48
C SER A 308 1.29 28.10 17.15
N ARG A 309 0.07 27.60 16.91
CA ARG A 309 -1.12 28.40 16.60
C ARG A 309 -1.87 28.84 17.86
N TYR A 310 -2.03 27.93 18.83
CA TYR A 310 -2.93 28.09 19.97
C TYR A 310 -2.25 27.88 21.32
N GLY A 311 -1.06 27.32 21.34
CA GLY A 311 -0.31 27.04 22.57
C GLY A 311 0.11 28.31 23.30
N GLU A 312 0.05 28.28 24.61
CA GLU A 312 0.54 29.36 25.47
C GLU A 312 1.72 28.85 26.32
N GLY A 313 2.90 29.44 26.15
CA GLY A 313 4.11 29.12 26.90
C GLY A 313 4.92 27.98 26.28
N LEU A 314 5.72 27.31 27.10
CA LEU A 314 6.67 26.29 26.65
C LEU A 314 5.97 24.92 26.48
N TRP A 315 6.44 24.14 25.52
CA TRP A 315 6.13 22.71 25.39
C TRP A 315 6.96 21.92 26.42
N ASP A 316 6.66 22.16 27.72
CA ASP A 316 7.36 21.59 28.86
C ASP A 316 6.34 21.34 30.00
N TYR A 317 6.01 20.06 30.21
CA TYR A 317 4.96 19.69 31.16
C TYR A 317 5.29 20.03 32.61
N THR A 318 6.58 20.13 32.96
CA THR A 318 7.01 20.53 34.32
C THR A 318 6.74 22.00 34.62
N LYS A 319 6.62 22.84 33.58
CA LYS A 319 6.43 24.31 33.70
C LYS A 319 5.08 24.79 33.23
N ASN A 320 4.38 24.00 32.41
CA ASN A 320 3.21 24.46 31.68
C ASN A 320 2.06 23.44 31.63
N LYS A 321 1.94 22.64 32.68
CA LYS A 321 0.97 21.53 32.79
C LYS A 321 -0.45 21.94 32.42
N GLU A 322 -0.99 23.03 33.04
CA GLU A 322 -2.40 23.44 32.89
C GLU A 322 -2.75 23.79 31.42
N LYS A 323 -1.84 24.45 30.72
CA LYS A 323 -2.05 24.84 29.31
C LYS A 323 -1.94 23.65 28.37
N LEU A 324 -1.03 22.72 28.65
CA LEU A 324 -0.92 21.47 27.91
C LEU A 324 -2.16 20.59 28.13
N ASP A 325 -2.64 20.48 29.37
CA ASP A 325 -3.87 19.73 29.68
C ASP A 325 -5.08 20.31 28.94
N GLN A 326 -5.24 21.64 28.95
CA GLN A 326 -6.30 22.31 28.18
C GLN A 326 -6.19 22.03 26.67
N PHE A 327 -4.99 22.18 26.13
CA PHE A 327 -4.70 21.93 24.72
C PHE A 327 -5.06 20.49 24.30
N TRP A 328 -4.70 19.52 25.12
CA TRP A 328 -5.01 18.10 24.89
C TRP A 328 -6.51 17.81 25.03
N THR A 329 -7.16 18.41 26.03
CA THR A 329 -8.62 18.28 26.23
C THR A 329 -9.38 18.72 24.98
N GLU A 330 -9.03 19.86 24.40
CA GLU A 330 -9.66 20.36 23.18
C GLU A 330 -9.41 19.45 21.97
N GLY A 331 -8.22 18.82 21.85
CA GLY A 331 -7.89 17.89 20.79
C GLY A 331 -8.76 16.64 20.83
N VAL A 332 -8.88 16.02 22.00
CA VAL A 332 -9.74 14.85 22.21
C VAL A 332 -11.19 15.21 21.96
N ALA A 333 -11.66 16.36 22.48
CA ALA A 333 -13.05 16.81 22.33
C ALA A 333 -13.44 17.02 20.85
N ARG A 334 -12.56 17.64 20.05
CA ARG A 334 -12.78 17.84 18.61
C ARG A 334 -12.95 16.54 17.84
N ASN A 335 -12.23 15.50 18.23
CA ASN A 335 -12.23 14.21 17.54
C ASN A 335 -13.15 13.16 18.19
N ASN A 336 -13.84 13.52 19.29
CA ASN A 336 -14.77 12.62 19.97
C ASN A 336 -15.96 12.29 19.06
N GLY A 337 -16.24 11.01 18.88
CA GLY A 337 -17.31 10.51 18.01
C GLY A 337 -16.84 9.96 16.66
N TYR A 338 -15.57 10.16 16.28
CA TYR A 338 -14.96 9.55 15.11
C TYR A 338 -14.11 8.33 15.52
N GLU A 339 -14.05 7.32 14.64
CA GLU A 339 -13.24 6.14 14.89
C GLU A 339 -11.74 6.51 14.84
N SER A 340 -11.05 6.43 15.98
CA SER A 340 -9.67 6.89 16.13
C SER A 340 -8.87 6.09 17.16
N PHE A 341 -7.54 6.15 17.07
CA PHE A 341 -6.63 5.81 18.15
C PHE A 341 -6.01 7.07 18.72
N ILE A 342 -6.09 7.26 20.03
CA ILE A 342 -5.47 8.40 20.69
C ILE A 342 -4.01 8.06 21.00
N THR A 343 -3.07 8.73 20.36
CA THR A 343 -1.66 8.68 20.72
C THR A 343 -1.47 9.30 22.08
N ILE A 344 -0.81 8.59 23.00
CA ILE A 344 -0.49 9.04 24.34
C ILE A 344 1.01 9.14 24.56
N GLY A 345 1.39 9.81 25.64
CA GLY A 345 2.76 10.14 25.95
C GLY A 345 3.11 11.58 25.54
N MET A 346 4.36 11.90 25.58
CA MET A 346 4.89 13.20 25.18
C MET A 346 6.35 13.04 24.80
N ARG A 347 6.79 13.77 23.78
CA ARG A 347 8.20 14.02 23.46
C ARG A 347 8.48 15.52 23.59
N GLY A 348 9.74 15.91 23.40
CA GLY A 348 10.11 17.33 23.35
C GLY A 348 9.52 18.05 22.13
N ASP A 349 9.71 19.34 22.09
CA ASP A 349 9.26 20.20 20.99
C ASP A 349 9.91 19.77 19.66
N GLY A 350 9.15 19.62 18.60
CA GLY A 350 9.67 19.27 17.27
C GLY A 350 10.21 17.84 17.11
N ASP A 351 9.65 16.85 17.76
CA ASP A 351 10.08 15.43 17.73
C ASP A 351 11.46 15.19 18.40
N GLU A 352 11.89 16.06 19.29
CA GLU A 352 13.12 15.88 20.07
C GLU A 352 12.86 15.14 21.38
N ALA A 353 13.90 14.70 22.08
CA ALA A 353 13.76 14.18 23.43
C ALA A 353 13.32 15.28 24.41
N MET A 354 12.50 14.97 25.42
CA MET A 354 12.03 15.95 26.41
C MET A 354 13.17 16.65 27.15
N SER A 355 14.29 15.98 27.42
CA SER A 355 15.53 16.49 27.98
C SER A 355 16.65 15.46 27.81
N ASP A 356 17.87 15.85 28.18
CA ASP A 356 19.04 14.94 28.24
C ASP A 356 18.92 13.89 29.37
N ASP A 357 18.02 14.11 30.36
CA ASP A 357 17.79 13.23 31.51
C ASP A 357 16.69 12.20 31.24
N ARG A 358 16.68 11.15 32.09
CA ARG A 358 15.65 10.10 32.03
C ARG A 358 14.36 10.57 32.68
N ASN A 359 13.32 10.80 31.90
CA ASN A 359 12.04 11.36 32.38
C ASN A 359 10.96 10.29 32.62
N ILE A 360 11.32 9.12 33.13
CA ILE A 360 10.40 7.98 33.33
C ILE A 360 9.22 8.37 34.24
N ASP A 361 9.49 8.95 35.40
CA ASP A 361 8.43 9.32 36.36
C ASP A 361 7.53 10.41 35.75
N LEU A 362 8.12 11.43 35.14
CA LEU A 362 7.36 12.50 34.47
C LEU A 362 6.47 11.95 33.35
N LEU A 363 7.00 11.07 32.49
CA LEU A 363 6.21 10.51 31.40
C LEU A 363 5.09 9.57 31.92
N THR A 364 5.34 8.88 33.02
CA THR A 364 4.31 8.06 33.70
C THR A 364 3.17 8.95 34.21
N ASP A 365 3.49 10.09 34.85
CA ASP A 365 2.49 11.05 35.32
C ASP A 365 1.73 11.70 34.17
N ILE A 366 2.40 12.01 33.06
CA ILE A 366 1.77 12.53 31.84
C ILE A 366 0.74 11.54 31.31
N VAL A 367 1.12 10.27 31.12
CA VAL A 367 0.23 9.22 30.62
C VAL A 367 -0.99 9.06 31.55
N ALA A 368 -0.79 9.03 32.86
CA ALA A 368 -1.89 8.93 33.82
C ALA A 368 -2.87 10.11 33.69
N ASN A 369 -2.35 11.33 33.51
CA ASN A 369 -3.18 12.52 33.36
C ASN A 369 -3.89 12.58 32.00
N GLN A 370 -3.22 12.16 30.92
CA GLN A 370 -3.85 12.07 29.60
C GLN A 370 -5.03 11.08 29.61
N ARG A 371 -4.90 9.95 30.30
CA ARG A 371 -6.01 8.99 30.46
C ARG A 371 -7.20 9.61 31.22
N ARG A 372 -6.94 10.37 32.28
CA ARG A 372 -7.99 11.12 32.99
C ARG A 372 -8.69 12.12 32.07
N ILE A 373 -7.96 12.85 31.21
CA ILE A 373 -8.55 13.75 30.22
C ILE A 373 -9.42 12.97 29.23
N ILE A 374 -8.98 11.81 28.77
CA ILE A 374 -9.75 10.94 27.87
C ILE A 374 -11.08 10.55 28.53
N GLU A 375 -11.06 10.07 29.79
CA GLU A 375 -12.26 9.71 30.52
C GLU A 375 -13.23 10.90 30.67
N GLU A 376 -12.72 12.08 31.05
CA GLU A 376 -13.52 13.27 31.25
C GLU A 376 -14.18 13.77 29.96
N VAL A 377 -13.50 13.67 28.82
CA VAL A 377 -13.99 14.17 27.53
C VAL A 377 -14.93 13.17 26.85
N THR A 378 -14.58 11.88 26.90
CA THR A 378 -15.35 10.85 26.19
C THR A 378 -16.54 10.32 27.01
N GLU A 379 -16.56 10.60 28.32
CA GLU A 379 -17.53 10.05 29.30
C GLU A 379 -17.51 8.51 29.34
N LYS A 380 -16.35 7.90 29.00
CA LYS A 380 -16.10 6.46 29.00
C LYS A 380 -14.87 6.14 29.85
N PRO A 381 -14.79 4.94 30.45
CA PRO A 381 -13.55 4.47 31.05
C PRO A 381 -12.41 4.51 30.03
N ALA A 382 -11.18 4.89 30.45
CA ALA A 382 -10.07 5.03 29.53
C ALA A 382 -9.72 3.71 28.81
N GLU A 383 -9.95 2.56 29.43
CA GLU A 383 -9.74 1.23 28.86
C GLU A 383 -10.70 0.89 27.70
N GLU A 384 -11.84 1.60 27.58
CA GLU A 384 -12.78 1.43 26.48
C GLU A 384 -12.45 2.34 25.26
N VAL A 385 -11.50 3.27 25.43
CA VAL A 385 -11.10 4.20 24.38
C VAL A 385 -9.76 3.75 23.78
N PRO A 386 -9.68 3.47 22.46
CA PRO A 386 -8.45 2.98 21.85
C PRO A 386 -7.29 3.96 21.99
N GLN A 387 -6.19 3.51 22.59
CA GLN A 387 -4.98 4.29 22.82
C GLN A 387 -3.75 3.58 22.25
N VAL A 388 -2.77 4.36 21.81
CA VAL A 388 -1.51 3.84 21.29
C VAL A 388 -0.32 4.58 21.90
N TRP A 389 0.70 3.84 22.29
CA TRP A 389 1.97 4.38 22.77
C TRP A 389 3.13 3.82 21.96
N ALA A 390 3.83 4.71 21.24
CA ALA A 390 4.94 4.34 20.37
C ALA A 390 6.26 4.23 21.14
N LEU A 391 6.91 3.08 21.02
CA LEU A 391 8.24 2.81 21.58
C LEU A 391 9.33 3.31 20.61
N TYR A 392 9.34 4.62 20.35
CA TYR A 392 10.23 5.24 19.37
C TYR A 392 11.40 5.95 20.05
N LYS A 393 12.60 5.79 19.51
CA LYS A 393 13.85 6.38 20.02
C LYS A 393 14.03 6.17 21.55
N GLU A 394 14.15 7.26 22.33
CA GLU A 394 14.35 7.24 23.78
C GLU A 394 13.18 6.59 24.55
N VAL A 395 11.98 6.63 24.02
CA VAL A 395 10.80 6.01 24.67
C VAL A 395 10.97 4.49 24.79
N GLN A 396 11.59 3.84 23.78
CA GLN A 396 11.94 2.43 23.89
C GLN A 396 12.95 2.19 25.02
N GLU A 397 13.93 3.09 25.18
CA GLU A 397 14.92 2.96 26.27
C GLU A 397 14.25 3.08 27.65
N TYR A 398 13.29 3.99 27.82
CA TYR A 398 12.49 4.09 29.06
C TYR A 398 11.72 2.81 29.33
N TYR A 399 11.11 2.23 28.29
CA TYR A 399 10.43 0.95 28.41
C TYR A 399 11.38 -0.20 28.80
N ASP A 400 12.56 -0.28 28.20
CA ASP A 400 13.59 -1.28 28.52
C ASP A 400 14.15 -1.09 29.94
N MET A 401 14.14 0.12 30.48
CA MET A 401 14.49 0.43 31.85
C MET A 401 13.38 0.17 32.89
N GLY A 402 12.21 -0.29 32.42
CA GLY A 402 11.12 -0.71 33.31
C GLY A 402 9.90 0.19 33.36
N MET A 403 9.84 1.30 32.58
CA MET A 403 8.59 2.04 32.41
C MET A 403 7.50 1.15 31.83
N ARG A 404 6.30 1.23 32.38
CA ARG A 404 5.14 0.47 31.88
C ARG A 404 3.91 1.36 31.82
N VAL A 405 3.04 1.05 30.86
CA VAL A 405 1.70 1.63 30.72
C VAL A 405 0.65 0.54 30.91
N PRO A 406 -0.60 0.87 31.25
CA PRO A 406 -1.69 -0.09 31.38
C PRO A 406 -1.84 -1.03 30.20
N ASP A 407 -2.31 -2.26 30.42
CA ASP A 407 -2.32 -3.33 29.42
C ASP A 407 -3.34 -3.14 28.30
N ASP A 408 -4.34 -2.28 28.49
CA ASP A 408 -5.31 -1.86 27.49
C ASP A 408 -4.73 -0.93 26.40
N ILE A 409 -3.58 -0.31 26.67
CA ILE A 409 -2.89 0.55 25.72
C ILE A 409 -2.10 -0.30 24.73
N MET A 410 -2.29 -0.07 23.42
CA MET A 410 -1.49 -0.71 22.39
C MET A 410 -0.04 -0.27 22.43
N LEU A 411 0.90 -1.23 22.49
CA LEU A 411 2.31 -0.94 22.29
C LEU A 411 2.65 -0.95 20.79
N LEU A 412 3.19 0.16 20.31
CA LEU A 412 3.62 0.30 18.93
C LEU A 412 5.14 0.19 18.86
N TYR A 413 5.65 -0.97 18.45
CA TYR A 413 7.08 -1.21 18.21
C TYR A 413 7.54 -0.44 16.98
N CYS A 414 8.82 -0.06 16.95
CA CYS A 414 9.40 0.69 15.85
C CYS A 414 10.62 -0.04 15.28
N ASP A 415 10.90 0.18 14.00
CA ASP A 415 12.18 -0.21 13.42
C ASP A 415 13.29 0.77 13.81
N ASP A 416 14.48 0.56 13.29
CA ASP A 416 15.66 1.41 13.52
C ASP A 416 15.75 2.60 12.54
N ASN A 417 14.65 3.03 11.92
CA ASN A 417 14.57 4.00 10.83
C ASN A 417 15.28 3.56 9.53
N TRP A 418 15.69 2.30 9.44
CA TRP A 418 16.36 1.70 8.28
C TRP A 418 15.69 0.41 7.82
N GLY A 419 14.52 0.13 8.36
CA GLY A 419 13.74 -1.06 8.07
C GLY A 419 14.26 -2.32 8.77
N ASN A 420 14.97 -2.22 9.91
CA ASN A 420 15.31 -3.36 10.75
C ASN A 420 14.53 -3.27 12.05
N VAL A 421 13.78 -4.31 12.37
CA VAL A 421 13.02 -4.39 13.61
C VAL A 421 13.98 -4.47 14.81
N ARG A 422 13.82 -3.59 15.78
CA ARG A 422 14.74 -3.43 16.91
C ARG A 422 14.46 -4.43 18.04
N ARG A 423 13.20 -4.79 18.23
CA ARG A 423 12.75 -5.56 19.39
C ARG A 423 11.54 -6.42 19.04
N MET A 424 11.47 -7.60 19.63
CA MET A 424 10.30 -8.49 19.56
C MET A 424 9.64 -8.57 20.95
N PRO A 425 8.30 -8.74 21.00
CA PRO A 425 7.58 -8.86 22.26
C PRO A 425 7.91 -10.16 22.99
N ASP A 426 7.94 -10.09 24.32
CA ASP A 426 7.94 -11.26 25.19
C ASP A 426 6.53 -11.84 25.39
N ASP A 427 6.40 -12.94 26.16
CA ASP A 427 5.13 -13.62 26.40
C ASP A 427 4.10 -12.74 27.14
N LYS A 428 4.55 -11.85 28.03
CA LYS A 428 3.67 -10.95 28.78
C LYS A 428 3.14 -9.85 27.87
N GLU A 429 4.01 -9.29 27.04
CA GLU A 429 3.63 -8.26 26.07
C GLU A 429 2.63 -8.79 25.05
N ARG A 430 2.80 -10.06 24.58
CA ARG A 430 1.83 -10.70 23.68
C ARG A 430 0.44 -10.92 24.29
N ALA A 431 0.35 -10.99 25.60
CA ALA A 431 -0.91 -11.20 26.33
C ALA A 431 -1.65 -9.88 26.63
N ARG A 432 -1.12 -8.72 26.23
CA ARG A 432 -1.74 -7.41 26.48
C ARG A 432 -3.07 -7.26 25.75
N GLU A 433 -4.08 -6.71 26.41
CA GLU A 433 -5.42 -6.48 25.87
C GLU A 433 -5.42 -5.46 24.73
N GLY A 434 -4.65 -4.37 24.88
CA GLY A 434 -4.49 -3.34 23.83
C GLY A 434 -3.82 -3.84 22.55
N GLY A 435 -3.13 -4.98 22.64
CA GLY A 435 -2.44 -5.59 21.50
C GLY A 435 -1.12 -4.91 21.15
N LEU A 436 -0.53 -5.33 20.02
CA LEU A 436 0.79 -4.92 19.58
C LEU A 436 0.76 -4.44 18.14
N GLY A 437 1.44 -3.31 17.88
CA GLY A 437 1.57 -2.73 16.55
C GLY A 437 3.01 -2.54 16.12
N MET A 438 3.19 -2.26 14.82
CA MET A 438 4.48 -1.98 14.19
C MET A 438 4.43 -0.65 13.43
N TYR A 439 5.37 0.23 13.73
CA TYR A 439 5.68 1.44 12.97
C TYR A 439 6.95 1.20 12.16
N TYR A 440 6.80 1.13 10.84
CA TYR A 440 7.87 0.79 9.89
C TYR A 440 8.22 2.00 9.03
N HIS A 441 9.44 2.06 8.44
CA HIS A 441 9.91 3.19 7.66
C HIS A 441 10.28 2.81 6.23
N PHE A 442 9.69 3.52 5.25
CA PHE A 442 10.15 3.55 3.86
C PHE A 442 10.99 4.79 3.59
N ASP A 443 10.75 5.85 4.33
CA ASP A 443 11.54 7.08 4.34
C ASP A 443 12.00 7.41 5.76
N TYR A 444 12.93 8.34 5.88
CA TYR A 444 13.37 8.89 7.15
C TYR A 444 13.77 10.35 7.03
N VAL A 445 13.12 11.19 7.83
CA VAL A 445 13.47 12.59 8.04
C VAL A 445 14.14 12.71 9.40
N GLY A 446 15.41 13.10 9.43
CA GLY A 446 16.14 13.25 10.69
C GLY A 446 17.66 13.18 10.55
N GLY A 447 18.34 13.34 11.67
CA GLY A 447 19.80 13.23 11.78
C GLY A 447 20.31 11.78 11.75
N PRO A 448 21.56 11.52 11.31
CA PRO A 448 22.46 12.49 10.70
C PRO A 448 22.19 12.77 9.21
N ARG A 449 21.34 11.98 8.52
CA ARG A 449 21.01 12.13 7.10
C ARG A 449 19.62 11.58 6.79
N ASN A 450 18.88 12.30 5.94
CA ASN A 450 17.58 11.89 5.41
C ASN A 450 17.72 10.92 4.24
N TYR A 451 16.70 10.11 4.01
CA TYR A 451 16.45 9.43 2.74
C TYR A 451 14.94 9.42 2.50
N LYS A 452 14.46 10.08 1.44
CA LYS A 452 13.04 10.35 1.25
C LYS A 452 12.60 10.60 -0.21
N TRP A 453 13.52 10.78 -1.14
CA TRP A 453 13.17 11.23 -2.49
C TRP A 453 12.80 10.09 -3.45
N ILE A 454 13.34 8.90 -3.21
CA ILE A 454 13.16 7.74 -4.07
C ILE A 454 12.88 6.50 -3.24
N ASN A 455 12.15 5.56 -3.84
CA ASN A 455 11.99 4.25 -3.24
C ASN A 455 13.35 3.53 -3.13
N THR A 456 13.76 3.19 -1.93
CA THR A 456 15.00 2.45 -1.65
C THR A 456 14.74 1.21 -0.79
N ASN A 457 13.52 0.66 -0.86
CA ASN A 457 13.04 -0.41 0.00
C ASN A 457 12.85 -1.71 -0.80
N PRO A 458 13.79 -2.68 -0.69
CA PRO A 458 13.63 -3.98 -1.34
C PRO A 458 12.45 -4.75 -0.74
N LEU A 459 11.55 -5.27 -1.56
CA LEU A 459 10.40 -6.06 -1.08
C LEU A 459 10.79 -7.24 -0.19
N PRO A 460 11.88 -8.01 -0.47
CA PRO A 460 12.29 -9.10 0.41
C PRO A 460 12.60 -8.66 1.84
N LYS A 461 13.15 -7.44 2.03
CA LYS A 461 13.41 -6.90 3.36
C LYS A 461 12.11 -6.50 4.07
N ILE A 462 11.18 -5.85 3.37
CA ILE A 462 9.86 -5.51 3.90
C ILE A 462 9.15 -6.78 4.35
N TRP A 463 9.13 -7.80 3.51
CA TRP A 463 8.54 -9.10 3.81
C TRP A 463 9.18 -9.76 5.02
N GLU A 464 10.51 -9.92 5.03
CA GLU A 464 11.23 -10.59 6.11
C GLU A 464 10.94 -9.95 7.47
N GLN A 465 11.08 -8.63 7.56
CA GLN A 465 10.95 -7.93 8.84
C GLN A 465 9.50 -7.91 9.34
N ASN A 466 8.54 -7.69 8.46
CA ASN A 466 7.13 -7.65 8.88
C ASN A 466 6.54 -9.06 9.08
N LYS A 467 6.92 -10.07 8.28
CA LYS A 467 6.58 -11.47 8.54
C LYS A 467 7.11 -11.95 9.90
N LEU A 468 8.33 -11.51 10.26
CA LEU A 468 8.93 -11.81 11.55
C LEU A 468 8.13 -11.18 12.71
N THR A 469 7.73 -9.91 12.59
CA THR A 469 6.90 -9.26 13.62
C THR A 469 5.55 -9.92 13.77
N TYR A 470 4.88 -10.26 12.65
CA TYR A 470 3.63 -10.99 12.65
C TYR A 470 3.75 -12.34 13.36
N ALA A 471 4.79 -13.11 13.06
CA ALA A 471 5.05 -14.40 13.70
C ALA A 471 5.24 -14.30 15.23
N HIS A 472 5.58 -13.11 15.74
CA HIS A 472 5.70 -12.81 17.18
C HIS A 472 4.44 -12.16 17.77
N GLY A 473 3.32 -12.13 17.04
CA GLY A 473 2.04 -11.63 17.56
C GLY A 473 1.82 -10.12 17.41
N VAL A 474 2.64 -9.42 16.60
CA VAL A 474 2.46 -8.00 16.31
C VAL A 474 1.50 -7.86 15.12
N ASN A 475 0.20 -7.86 15.40
CA ASN A 475 -0.87 -7.93 14.40
C ASN A 475 -2.06 -7.00 14.65
N LYS A 476 -1.97 -6.10 15.65
CA LYS A 476 -3.05 -5.15 15.94
C LYS A 476 -3.03 -3.98 14.96
N LEU A 477 -1.87 -3.35 14.74
CA LEU A 477 -1.68 -2.22 13.84
C LEU A 477 -0.34 -2.33 13.09
N TRP A 478 -0.39 -2.18 11.78
CA TRP A 478 0.80 -1.91 10.98
C TRP A 478 0.66 -0.56 10.30
N VAL A 479 1.55 0.38 10.62
CA VAL A 479 1.64 1.69 9.98
C VAL A 479 3.04 1.89 9.42
N VAL A 480 3.14 2.33 8.17
CA VAL A 480 4.42 2.60 7.52
C VAL A 480 4.56 4.07 7.18
N ASN A 481 5.68 4.66 7.61
CA ASN A 481 6.08 6.00 7.17
C ASN A 481 6.49 5.94 5.70
N VAL A 482 5.74 6.63 4.85
CA VAL A 482 5.99 6.67 3.41
C VAL A 482 6.61 7.99 2.95
N GLY A 483 6.74 8.95 3.86
CA GLY A 483 7.06 10.33 3.52
C GLY A 483 5.95 10.93 2.68
N ASP A 484 6.22 11.13 1.41
CA ASP A 484 5.22 11.41 0.39
C ASP A 484 4.67 10.09 -0.23
N LEU A 485 3.54 10.15 -0.93
CA LEU A 485 3.00 8.99 -1.64
C LEU A 485 3.91 8.55 -2.81
N LYS A 486 4.56 9.51 -3.46
CA LYS A 486 5.47 9.26 -4.58
C LYS A 486 6.94 9.40 -4.16
N PRO A 487 7.79 8.51 -4.65
CA PRO A 487 7.57 7.37 -5.52
C PRO A 487 7.45 6.03 -4.75
N MET A 488 6.63 5.99 -3.71
CA MET A 488 6.49 4.84 -2.82
C MET A 488 5.33 3.89 -3.18
N GLU A 489 4.71 4.07 -4.36
CA GLU A 489 3.52 3.32 -4.78
C GLU A 489 3.72 1.81 -4.74
N PHE A 490 4.84 1.33 -5.27
CA PHE A 490 5.15 -0.10 -5.33
C PHE A 490 5.31 -0.74 -3.94
N PRO A 491 6.16 -0.22 -3.03
CA PRO A 491 6.28 -0.78 -1.69
C PRO A 491 5.03 -0.54 -0.82
N ILE A 492 4.26 0.53 -1.01
CA ILE A 492 3.01 0.77 -0.28
C ILE A 492 2.00 -0.33 -0.59
N GLN A 493 1.77 -0.63 -1.87
CA GLN A 493 0.83 -1.68 -2.26
C GLN A 493 1.27 -3.04 -1.72
N PHE A 494 2.55 -3.38 -1.84
CA PHE A 494 3.08 -4.62 -1.28
C PHE A 494 2.89 -4.72 0.24
N TYR A 495 3.16 -3.64 0.98
CA TYR A 495 3.03 -3.61 2.43
C TYR A 495 1.59 -3.84 2.89
N LEU A 496 0.62 -3.22 2.23
CA LEU A 496 -0.80 -3.38 2.56
C LEU A 496 -1.34 -4.75 2.14
N ASP A 497 -0.93 -5.29 0.99
CA ASP A 497 -1.23 -6.66 0.58
C ASP A 497 -0.64 -7.71 1.55
N LEU A 498 0.60 -7.48 2.02
CA LEU A 498 1.24 -8.31 3.04
C LEU A 498 0.49 -8.22 4.37
N ALA A 499 0.09 -7.02 4.80
CA ALA A 499 -0.62 -6.81 6.06
C ALA A 499 -2.03 -7.42 6.04
N TRP A 500 -2.68 -7.51 4.87
CA TRP A 500 -3.97 -8.19 4.75
C TRP A 500 -3.86 -9.66 5.16
N ASP A 501 -2.85 -10.37 4.63
CA ASP A 501 -2.61 -11.77 5.00
C ASP A 501 -1.12 -12.14 4.84
N PRO A 502 -0.30 -11.96 5.89
CA PRO A 502 1.11 -12.32 5.84
C PRO A 502 1.36 -13.80 5.53
N ASP A 503 0.40 -14.68 5.83
CA ASP A 503 0.54 -16.13 5.63
C ASP A 503 0.44 -16.54 4.14
N ARG A 504 -0.06 -15.66 3.28
CA ARG A 504 -0.09 -15.88 1.83
C ARG A 504 1.27 -15.69 1.15
N PHE A 505 2.24 -15.07 1.85
CA PHE A 505 3.53 -14.72 1.28
C PHE A 505 4.65 -15.58 1.83
N GLU A 506 5.18 -16.43 0.99
CA GLU A 506 6.47 -17.09 1.20
C GLU A 506 7.56 -16.39 0.36
N ALA A 507 8.84 -16.76 0.56
CA ALA A 507 9.95 -16.09 -0.13
C ALA A 507 9.81 -16.11 -1.67
N GLU A 508 9.32 -17.23 -2.22
CA GLU A 508 9.10 -17.41 -3.67
C GLU A 508 7.95 -16.53 -4.19
N ASP A 509 6.98 -16.21 -3.34
CA ASP A 509 5.85 -15.36 -3.71
C ASP A 509 6.24 -13.90 -3.76
N VAL A 510 7.18 -13.45 -2.92
CA VAL A 510 7.75 -12.09 -2.98
C VAL A 510 8.43 -11.87 -4.33
N ALA A 511 9.17 -12.86 -4.83
CA ALA A 511 9.81 -12.78 -6.15
C ALA A 511 8.80 -12.70 -7.32
N LYS A 512 7.60 -13.27 -7.15
CA LYS A 512 6.52 -13.23 -8.15
C LYS A 512 5.68 -11.95 -8.06
N TYR A 513 5.67 -11.32 -6.90
CA TYR A 513 4.82 -10.15 -6.65
C TYR A 513 5.09 -9.02 -7.63
N SER A 514 6.35 -8.73 -7.91
CA SER A 514 6.75 -7.68 -8.86
C SER A 514 6.16 -7.91 -10.25
N GLU A 515 6.04 -9.17 -10.71
CA GLU A 515 5.43 -9.50 -12.00
C GLU A 515 3.91 -9.32 -11.96
N VAL A 516 3.24 -9.74 -10.89
CA VAL A 516 1.79 -9.54 -10.71
C VAL A 516 1.47 -8.05 -10.65
N TRP A 517 2.25 -7.27 -9.89
CA TRP A 517 2.09 -5.82 -9.81
C TRP A 517 2.31 -5.15 -11.17
N ALA A 518 3.39 -5.50 -11.87
CA ALA A 518 3.68 -4.94 -13.18
C ALA A 518 2.60 -5.29 -14.22
N ARG A 519 2.06 -6.52 -14.16
CA ARG A 519 0.93 -6.94 -15.00
C ARG A 519 -0.31 -6.10 -14.75
N GLN A 520 -0.61 -5.82 -13.49
CA GLN A 520 -1.75 -5.00 -13.09
C GLN A 520 -1.64 -3.57 -13.63
N GLN A 521 -0.43 -2.99 -13.67
CA GLN A 521 -0.24 -1.60 -14.09
C GLN A 521 -0.05 -1.46 -15.62
N PHE A 522 0.60 -2.44 -16.28
CA PHE A 522 1.10 -2.29 -17.66
C PHE A 522 0.68 -3.42 -18.61
N GLY A 523 -0.14 -4.36 -18.15
CA GLY A 523 -0.56 -5.52 -18.94
C GLY A 523 0.52 -6.61 -19.06
N GLU A 524 0.13 -7.74 -19.66
CA GLU A 524 0.93 -8.97 -19.74
C GLU A 524 2.26 -8.81 -20.48
N ASN A 525 2.25 -8.02 -21.58
CA ASN A 525 3.37 -7.96 -22.51
C ASN A 525 4.67 -7.42 -21.91
N TYR A 526 4.58 -6.55 -20.91
CA TYR A 526 5.71 -5.88 -20.28
C TYR A 526 5.95 -6.33 -18.83
N ALA A 527 5.04 -7.11 -18.25
CA ALA A 527 5.04 -7.44 -16.83
C ALA A 527 6.36 -8.03 -16.33
N LYS A 528 6.85 -9.05 -17.03
CA LYS A 528 8.08 -9.74 -16.64
C LYS A 528 9.33 -8.86 -16.75
N GLU A 529 9.42 -8.02 -17.78
CA GLU A 529 10.57 -7.14 -17.99
C GLU A 529 10.58 -6.02 -16.95
N ILE A 530 9.43 -5.40 -16.69
CA ILE A 530 9.27 -4.35 -15.66
C ILE A 530 9.54 -4.92 -14.27
N ALA A 531 9.02 -6.10 -13.96
CA ALA A 531 9.31 -6.79 -12.70
C ALA A 531 10.83 -6.96 -12.49
N GLY A 532 11.53 -7.41 -13.53
CA GLY A 532 12.99 -7.53 -13.50
C GLY A 532 13.70 -6.19 -13.26
N PHE A 533 13.15 -5.08 -13.74
CA PHE A 533 13.70 -3.75 -13.45
C PHE A 533 13.48 -3.35 -11.99
N MET A 534 12.28 -3.54 -11.47
CA MET A 534 11.94 -3.17 -10.09
C MET A 534 12.72 -4.00 -9.06
N ASP A 535 12.87 -5.29 -9.30
CA ASP A 535 13.67 -6.18 -8.45
C ASP A 535 15.16 -5.80 -8.47
N HIS A 536 15.71 -5.51 -9.66
CA HIS A 536 17.10 -5.09 -9.80
C HIS A 536 17.33 -3.72 -9.16
N TYR A 537 16.43 -2.77 -9.36
CA TYR A 537 16.43 -1.46 -8.72
C TYR A 537 16.43 -1.59 -7.19
N GLY A 538 15.52 -2.38 -6.62
CA GLY A 538 15.47 -2.65 -5.19
C GLY A 538 16.78 -3.27 -4.66
N LYS A 539 17.35 -4.24 -5.38
CA LYS A 539 18.61 -4.89 -5.02
C LYS A 539 19.79 -3.91 -5.00
N ILE A 540 19.90 -3.04 -6.01
CA ILE A 540 21.00 -2.08 -6.09
C ILE A 540 20.87 -1.05 -4.94
N ASN A 541 19.69 -0.49 -4.74
CA ASN A 541 19.42 0.50 -3.68
C ASN A 541 19.54 -0.10 -2.26
N GLY A 542 19.30 -1.40 -2.12
CA GLY A 542 19.52 -2.12 -0.86
C GLY A 542 20.99 -2.22 -0.43
N ARG A 543 21.96 -2.07 -1.35
CA ARG A 543 23.40 -2.01 -1.00
C ARG A 543 23.74 -0.74 -0.24
N ARG A 544 23.31 0.38 -0.77
CA ARG A 544 23.38 1.70 -0.16
C ARG A 544 22.32 2.60 -0.79
N LYS A 545 21.52 3.23 0.04
CA LYS A 545 20.52 4.21 -0.44
C LYS A 545 21.25 5.33 -1.19
N PRO A 546 20.88 5.71 -2.41
CA PRO A 546 21.59 6.72 -3.20
C PRO A 546 21.70 8.08 -2.50
N GLU A 547 20.70 8.47 -1.72
CA GLU A 547 20.69 9.71 -0.93
C GLU A 547 21.70 9.69 0.22
N MET A 548 22.18 8.50 0.59
CA MET A 548 23.15 8.27 1.67
C MET A 548 24.57 8.07 1.15
N LEU A 549 24.79 8.22 -0.15
CA LEU A 549 26.13 8.08 -0.74
C LEU A 549 27.03 9.22 -0.28
N ASP A 550 28.29 8.87 -0.01
CA ASP A 550 29.38 9.76 0.28
C ASP A 550 30.65 9.35 -0.48
N TRP A 551 31.72 10.10 -0.30
CA TRP A 551 32.95 9.96 -1.06
C TRP A 551 33.69 8.62 -0.82
N ASN A 552 33.40 7.90 0.24
CA ASN A 552 34.05 6.64 0.61
C ASN A 552 33.12 5.43 0.58
N THR A 553 31.85 5.60 0.17
CA THR A 553 30.87 4.50 0.10
C THR A 553 31.33 3.39 -0.84
N PHE A 554 31.79 3.74 -2.04
CA PHE A 554 32.33 2.81 -3.03
C PHE A 554 33.76 3.17 -3.40
N SER A 555 34.66 2.21 -3.44
CA SER A 555 36.07 2.46 -3.70
C SER A 555 36.32 2.90 -5.16
N LEU A 556 36.99 4.03 -5.33
CA LEU A 556 37.53 4.48 -6.63
C LEU A 556 38.79 3.73 -7.04
N LEU A 557 39.51 3.18 -6.07
CA LEU A 557 40.85 2.61 -6.29
C LEU A 557 40.81 1.09 -6.37
N ASN A 558 39.98 0.45 -5.55
CA ASN A 558 39.97 -0.99 -5.43
C ASN A 558 38.92 -1.58 -6.39
N TYR A 559 39.36 -2.48 -7.27
CA TYR A 559 38.52 -3.28 -8.17
C TYR A 559 37.57 -2.47 -9.06
N ARG A 560 37.77 -1.16 -9.22
CA ARG A 560 36.88 -0.25 -9.95
C ARG A 560 35.44 -0.34 -9.42
N GLU A 561 35.28 -0.44 -8.10
CA GLU A 561 33.99 -0.70 -7.49
C GLU A 561 32.96 0.39 -7.83
N PHE A 562 33.36 1.66 -7.70
CA PHE A 562 32.48 2.79 -8.01
C PHE A 562 32.01 2.78 -9.48
N GLU A 563 32.93 2.59 -10.42
CA GLU A 563 32.58 2.52 -11.84
C GLU A 563 31.64 1.35 -12.14
N ARG A 564 31.89 0.17 -11.55
CA ARG A 564 31.01 -0.99 -11.76
C ARG A 564 29.59 -0.75 -11.23
N VAL A 565 29.44 -0.09 -10.08
CA VAL A 565 28.14 0.27 -9.53
C VAL A 565 27.44 1.31 -10.43
N ALA A 566 28.17 2.33 -10.88
CA ALA A 566 27.63 3.33 -11.80
C ALA A 566 27.22 2.71 -13.15
N ASP A 567 28.03 1.80 -13.69
CA ASP A 567 27.73 1.08 -14.94
C ASP A 567 26.48 0.20 -14.79
N GLU A 568 26.28 -0.45 -13.63
CA GLU A 568 25.10 -1.27 -13.34
C GLU A 568 23.81 -0.43 -13.32
N TYR A 569 23.82 0.74 -12.67
CA TYR A 569 22.69 1.68 -12.69
C TYR A 569 22.40 2.21 -14.10
N ASN A 570 23.45 2.61 -14.84
CA ASN A 570 23.30 3.12 -16.20
C ASN A 570 22.72 2.07 -17.14
N ALA A 571 23.17 0.82 -17.00
CA ALA A 571 22.67 -0.30 -17.80
C ALA A 571 21.19 -0.60 -17.50
N LEU A 572 20.76 -0.47 -16.23
CA LEU A 572 19.36 -0.62 -15.85
C LEU A 572 18.51 0.53 -16.43
N ALA A 573 18.95 1.78 -16.28
CA ALA A 573 18.27 2.95 -16.81
C ALA A 573 18.13 2.89 -18.35
N ALA A 574 19.17 2.48 -19.07
CA ALA A 574 19.12 2.31 -20.51
C ALA A 574 18.11 1.24 -20.97
N LYS A 575 17.96 0.15 -20.21
CA LYS A 575 16.94 -0.88 -20.49
C LYS A 575 15.53 -0.34 -20.23
N ALA A 576 15.32 0.34 -19.11
CA ALA A 576 14.04 0.94 -18.78
C ALA A 576 13.63 2.01 -19.82
N ALA A 577 14.55 2.87 -20.24
CA ALA A 577 14.31 3.86 -21.29
C ALA A 577 13.89 3.20 -22.62
N LYS A 578 14.49 2.07 -22.98
CA LYS A 578 14.12 1.33 -24.20
C LYS A 578 12.68 0.80 -24.15
N VAL A 579 12.20 0.33 -23.00
CA VAL A 579 10.79 -0.08 -22.84
C VAL A 579 9.87 1.12 -22.99
N ASN A 580 10.25 2.30 -22.47
CA ASN A 580 9.48 3.53 -22.61
C ASN A 580 9.25 3.94 -24.10
N GLU A 581 10.21 3.60 -24.97
CA GLU A 581 10.04 3.84 -26.42
C GLU A 581 9.04 2.87 -27.08
N GLN A 582 8.80 1.72 -26.47
CA GLN A 582 8.01 0.62 -27.04
C GLN A 582 6.61 0.48 -26.44
N ILE A 583 6.44 0.96 -25.20
CA ILE A 583 5.16 0.85 -24.49
C ILE A 583 4.10 1.73 -25.19
N PRO A 584 2.83 1.30 -25.26
CA PRO A 584 1.76 2.09 -25.86
C PRO A 584 1.63 3.47 -25.21
N ASP A 585 1.25 4.47 -26.01
CA ASP A 585 1.21 5.89 -25.58
C ASP A 585 0.36 6.11 -24.33
N ASN A 586 -0.75 5.39 -24.19
CA ASN A 586 -1.65 5.49 -23.04
C ASN A 586 -1.03 4.99 -21.72
N TYR A 587 0.07 4.23 -21.76
CA TYR A 587 0.80 3.77 -20.57
C TYR A 587 2.03 4.61 -20.25
N ARG A 588 2.45 5.54 -21.10
CA ARG A 588 3.73 6.25 -20.95
C ARG A 588 3.82 7.08 -19.70
N ASP A 589 2.74 7.79 -19.34
CA ASP A 589 2.74 8.62 -18.13
C ASP A 589 2.84 7.77 -16.87
N ALA A 590 2.08 6.67 -16.80
CA ALA A 590 2.17 5.71 -15.71
C ALA A 590 3.55 5.04 -15.65
N TYR A 591 4.09 4.63 -16.80
CA TYR A 591 5.41 4.01 -16.86
C TYR A 591 6.51 4.97 -16.42
N TYR A 592 6.45 6.22 -16.87
CA TYR A 592 7.39 7.25 -16.45
C TYR A 592 7.38 7.42 -14.92
N GLN A 593 6.22 7.59 -14.32
CA GLN A 593 6.06 7.82 -12.89
C GLN A 593 6.48 6.62 -12.04
N LEU A 594 5.99 5.43 -12.39
CA LEU A 594 6.10 4.23 -11.56
C LEU A 594 7.42 3.46 -11.76
N VAL A 595 8.06 3.60 -12.91
CA VAL A 595 9.22 2.76 -13.30
C VAL A 595 10.41 3.60 -13.74
N LEU A 596 10.25 4.42 -14.80
CA LEU A 596 11.39 5.06 -15.46
C LEU A 596 12.05 6.12 -14.57
N TYR A 597 11.26 7.06 -14.04
CA TYR A 597 11.77 8.14 -13.20
C TYR A 597 12.52 7.64 -11.95
N PRO A 598 11.99 6.70 -11.15
CA PRO A 598 12.74 6.15 -10.02
C PRO A 598 14.07 5.51 -10.42
N ILE A 599 14.11 4.84 -11.58
CA ILE A 599 15.32 4.15 -12.07
C ILE A 599 16.35 5.13 -12.61
N GLU A 600 15.96 6.21 -13.28
CA GLU A 600 16.88 7.19 -13.88
C GLU A 600 17.52 8.14 -12.85
N ARG A 601 16.89 8.38 -11.69
CA ARG A 601 17.39 9.33 -10.70
C ARG A 601 18.67 8.91 -9.99
N PRO A 602 18.84 7.68 -9.50
CA PRO A 602 20.08 7.25 -8.87
C PRO A 602 21.33 7.40 -9.76
N PRO A 603 21.32 7.02 -11.05
CA PRO A 603 22.48 7.25 -11.93
C PRO A 603 22.89 8.73 -12.01
N THR A 604 21.94 9.62 -12.11
CA THR A 604 22.19 11.08 -12.18
C THR A 604 22.92 11.57 -10.93
N SER A 605 22.48 11.14 -9.75
CA SER A 605 23.12 11.49 -8.46
C SER A 605 24.52 10.90 -8.34
N ILE A 606 24.71 9.65 -8.73
CA ILE A 606 26.00 8.95 -8.70
C ILE A 606 26.99 9.61 -9.68
N ILE A 607 26.54 9.93 -10.89
CA ILE A 607 27.39 10.54 -11.93
C ILE A 607 27.81 11.95 -11.51
N SER A 608 26.95 12.73 -10.86
CA SER A 608 27.29 14.09 -10.39
C SER A 608 28.33 14.09 -9.26
N ILE A 609 28.37 13.05 -8.44
CA ILE A 609 29.39 12.88 -7.39
C ILE A 609 30.75 12.43 -7.95
N MET A 610 30.79 11.70 -9.08
CA MET A 610 31.99 11.13 -9.67
C MET A 610 33.15 12.12 -9.92
N PRO A 611 32.91 13.30 -10.55
CA PRO A 611 33.99 14.28 -10.77
C PRO A 611 34.59 14.78 -9.46
N LEU A 612 33.75 15.03 -8.46
CA LEU A 612 34.17 15.49 -7.14
C LEU A 612 35.04 14.43 -6.43
N LEU A 613 34.62 13.19 -6.48
CA LEU A 613 35.36 12.07 -5.89
C LEU A 613 36.72 11.85 -6.57
N LYS A 614 36.77 11.95 -7.90
CA LYS A 614 38.05 11.85 -8.64
C LYS A 614 38.99 12.99 -8.24
N ILE A 615 38.49 14.20 -8.05
CA ILE A 615 39.28 15.36 -7.61
C ILE A 615 39.81 15.16 -6.19
N ILE A 616 38.97 14.70 -5.25
CA ILE A 616 39.40 14.41 -3.86
C ILE A 616 40.46 13.32 -3.84
N CYS A 617 40.28 12.26 -4.62
CA CYS A 617 41.25 11.18 -4.73
C CYS A 617 42.58 11.63 -5.38
N MET A 618 42.50 12.53 -6.38
CA MET A 618 43.69 13.13 -6.98
C MET A 618 44.41 14.07 -6.02
N ARG A 619 43.65 14.78 -5.13
CA ARG A 619 44.22 15.66 -4.11
C ARG A 619 44.97 14.88 -3.04
N GLY A 620 44.41 13.80 -2.52
CA GLY A 620 45.13 12.92 -1.59
C GLY A 620 46.41 12.29 -2.17
N ARG A 621 46.49 12.16 -3.52
CA ARG A 621 47.72 11.79 -4.23
C ARG A 621 48.62 12.97 -4.55
N ALA A 622 48.05 14.17 -4.69
CA ALA A 622 48.76 15.41 -5.05
C ALA A 622 49.34 16.16 -3.84
N GLU A 623 48.97 15.83 -2.60
CA GLU A 623 49.77 16.18 -1.44
C GLU A 623 51.16 15.53 -1.47
N ALA A 624 51.38 14.54 -2.36
CA ALA A 624 52.67 14.04 -2.78
C ALA A 624 53.27 14.76 -4.02
N TRP A 625 52.51 15.68 -4.71
CA TRP A 625 52.97 16.38 -5.93
C TRP A 625 52.33 17.77 -6.04
N PRO A 626 53.09 18.89 -6.23
CA PRO A 626 52.58 20.24 -6.22
C PRO A 626 51.90 20.63 -7.54
N ILE A 627 50.56 20.59 -7.63
CA ILE A 627 49.80 21.09 -8.79
C ILE A 627 48.96 22.28 -8.37
N LYS A 628 49.09 23.44 -9.11
CA LYS A 628 48.41 24.69 -8.87
C LYS A 628 46.91 24.64 -9.17
N TRP A 629 46.08 25.06 -8.21
CA TRP A 629 44.66 24.93 -8.02
C TRP A 629 43.64 25.70 -8.93
N PRO A 630 43.96 26.67 -9.78
CA PRO A 630 42.94 27.49 -10.42
C PRO A 630 42.15 26.82 -11.57
N ILE A 631 42.63 25.75 -12.17
CA ILE A 631 42.04 25.20 -13.42
C ILE A 631 40.92 24.16 -13.15
N ALA A 632 41.00 23.42 -12.06
CA ALA A 632 40.01 22.41 -11.74
C ALA A 632 38.65 22.96 -11.30
N CYS A 633 38.64 24.08 -10.53
CA CYS A 633 37.40 24.76 -10.11
C CYS A 633 36.63 25.38 -11.28
N ALA A 634 37.33 25.90 -12.28
CA ALA A 634 36.71 26.58 -13.43
C ALA A 634 36.00 25.60 -14.39
N ILE A 635 36.42 24.33 -14.45
CA ILE A 635 35.81 23.29 -15.30
C ILE A 635 34.52 22.76 -14.65
N ILE A 636 34.46 22.71 -13.31
CA ILE A 636 33.29 22.19 -12.57
C ILE A 636 32.14 23.21 -12.59
N MET A 637 32.44 24.51 -12.44
CA MET A 637 31.42 25.56 -12.46
C MET A 637 30.77 25.76 -13.84
N ARG A 638 31.43 25.36 -14.94
CA ARG A 638 30.87 25.44 -16.31
C ARG A 638 29.96 24.25 -16.71
N ARG A 639 29.84 23.20 -15.86
CA ARG A 639 28.97 22.05 -16.12
C ARG A 639 27.77 21.95 -15.18
N ILE A 640 27.62 22.91 -14.24
CA ILE A 640 26.50 23.00 -13.29
C ILE A 640 25.47 24.09 -13.72
N HIS A 641 25.78 24.82 -14.80
CA HIS A 641 24.85 25.78 -15.45
C HIS A 641 24.34 25.20 -16.78
#